data_dfb344366dd7e3b34509fb9faeed1307
#
_entry.id   dfb344366dd7e3b34509fb9faeed1307
#
_cell.length_a   1.000
_cell.length_b   1.000
_cell.length_c   1.000
_cell.angle_alpha   90.00
_cell.angle_beta   90.00
_cell.angle_gamma   90.00
#
_symmetry.space_group_name_H-M   'P 1'
#
loop_
_entity.id
_entity.type
_entity.pdbx_description
1 polymer ?
#
loop_
_entity_poly.entity_id
_entity_poly.type
_entity_poly.pdbx_seq_one_letter_code
_entity_poly.pdbx_strand_id
1 'polypeptide(L)'
;MIHLKIDGIPVEVEKGTTILAAAEKIGVKIPTLCHLKGLLPDGSCRICVVEVFSKGRSWIDTACTAQCSEGDEVFTMSEKVVDSRRKTLDLLLSEHRIHCFSCEANGDCKLQDLCVEYGVEKTSYDCELEEKTIDDSNRFFTYDPSLCILCHRCVNTCNEIVGCGAIDTMNRGFTSVIGVPFDDNWRSSTCESCGNCVQACPTGALMPKTKHKFRSWQVEKVKTTCAYCGVGCQIEYSVKNGVIVNAKAANGPSNEGLLCVKGRFAYDFVNHKDRLKVPMVRKEGVLVESTWEEALGIVADKILEVKEAYGPDAIAGFSSARTVNEDNYLFQKFLRAAVGTNNVDHCARLCHSSTVAGLATTLGSGAMTNCITEIKDADVIFITGSNTTEAHPVMGMYVRQAKKMGKKLIVADPVRIPLAEMADIYMQIKPGTSVALSNGMLNVIFSEGLEDKEYIEKYTEGIEELREFVKYYTPEKTEKITGVSKELIIEAARLYASTHHSYIAYAMGITQHVNGTDNVASLSNLALCTGNLGKKGSGINPLRGQNNVQGACDMGALPTDYPGYQKVFDPVVQENFEKAWGVKLSSNKGYTVTDTIPAILEDKIKLLYIMGENPAVSDPDTAHVEKALEKAFVVVQDLFLTETAQFADVVFPSTAFAEKDGTFTNTERRVQRVRKVVPAKGECRDDWWTLMQLMNRLGYSCHYDKAEDVFEELRTVTPSYAGMTYERIEKDGQGLQWPCPTEDHPGTPILHVNGPIRKGGKGLLRTLEWKPSPEAGNPEYPFTLTTCRILYHYHTRTMTDRTPGIHETAPVKWMEMSEQDAMEMKISEGDWVKVSSPRGEVHTEVRIVDTLQPGVVWMPFHYSGGANVLTDAYHLDPISKIPGFKQVGVKIEKTDINREEL
;
A
#
# COMPACT_ATOMS: atom_id res chain seq x y z
N MET A 1 13.27 -14.77 37.45
CA MET A 1 11.80 -14.70 37.54
C MET A 1 11.44 -14.01 38.87
N ILE A 2 10.32 -13.29 38.88
CA ILE A 2 9.73 -12.61 40.05
C ILE A 2 8.40 -13.28 40.33
N HIS A 3 8.15 -13.67 41.60
CA HIS A 3 6.90 -14.29 42.04
C HIS A 3 6.12 -13.32 42.92
N LEU A 4 4.88 -13.07 42.54
CA LEU A 4 3.99 -12.15 43.25
C LEU A 4 2.54 -12.68 43.21
N LYS A 5 1.64 -12.02 43.91
CA LYS A 5 0.19 -12.27 43.84
C LYS A 5 -0.55 -11.00 43.43
N ILE A 6 -1.52 -11.14 42.53
CA ILE A 6 -2.44 -10.08 42.14
C ILE A 6 -3.87 -10.54 42.43
N ASP A 7 -4.57 -9.85 43.32
CA ASP A 7 -5.89 -10.25 43.87
C ASP A 7 -5.93 -11.73 44.37
N GLY A 8 -4.84 -12.15 45.02
CA GLY A 8 -4.68 -13.50 45.50
C GLY A 8 -4.23 -14.55 44.45
N ILE A 9 -4.19 -14.22 43.17
CA ILE A 9 -3.77 -15.09 42.08
C ILE A 9 -2.24 -15.05 41.98
N PRO A 10 -1.52 -16.18 42.07
CA PRO A 10 -0.08 -16.20 41.89
C PRO A 10 0.32 -15.96 40.45
N VAL A 11 1.34 -15.15 40.23
CA VAL A 11 1.90 -14.86 38.89
C VAL A 11 3.41 -14.82 38.94
N GLU A 12 4.03 -15.40 37.95
CA GLU A 12 5.48 -15.38 37.73
C GLU A 12 5.80 -14.57 36.48
N VAL A 13 6.73 -13.58 36.61
CA VAL A 13 7.11 -12.66 35.54
C VAL A 13 8.63 -12.42 35.51
N GLU A 14 9.14 -11.93 34.44
CA GLU A 14 10.54 -11.49 34.34
C GLU A 14 10.79 -10.20 35.15
N LYS A 15 12.04 -10.04 35.59
CA LYS A 15 12.45 -8.81 36.27
C LYS A 15 12.28 -7.61 35.32
N GLY A 16 11.70 -6.53 35.82
CA GLY A 16 11.38 -5.32 35.00
C GLY A 16 9.95 -5.30 34.45
N THR A 17 9.18 -6.40 34.58
CA THR A 17 7.76 -6.42 34.18
C THR A 17 6.96 -5.48 35.07
N THR A 18 6.09 -4.65 34.46
CA THR A 18 5.17 -3.78 35.21
C THR A 18 4.01 -4.58 35.83
N ILE A 19 3.41 -4.05 36.87
CA ILE A 19 2.23 -4.66 37.51
C ILE A 19 1.07 -4.78 36.51
N LEU A 20 0.90 -3.78 35.65
CA LEU A 20 -0.13 -3.80 34.60
C LEU A 20 0.08 -4.99 33.62
N ALA A 21 1.30 -5.19 33.14
CA ALA A 21 1.63 -6.30 32.26
C ALA A 21 1.48 -7.67 32.94
N ALA A 22 1.84 -7.76 34.22
CA ALA A 22 1.64 -8.96 35.03
C ALA A 22 0.15 -9.30 35.24
N ALA A 23 -0.69 -8.28 35.47
CA ALA A 23 -2.15 -8.42 35.58
C ALA A 23 -2.77 -8.88 34.26
N GLU A 24 -2.36 -8.30 33.13
CA GLU A 24 -2.81 -8.73 31.79
C GLU A 24 -2.50 -10.21 31.52
N LYS A 25 -1.33 -10.69 31.93
CA LYS A 25 -0.90 -12.08 31.75
C LYS A 25 -1.85 -13.08 32.38
N ILE A 26 -2.47 -12.73 33.52
CA ILE A 26 -3.41 -13.58 34.25
C ILE A 26 -4.88 -13.17 34.04
N GLY A 27 -5.17 -12.28 33.09
CA GLY A 27 -6.53 -11.87 32.75
C GLY A 27 -7.18 -10.88 33.73
N VAL A 28 -6.43 -10.30 34.68
CA VAL A 28 -6.92 -9.27 35.60
C VAL A 28 -6.91 -7.93 34.92
N LYS A 29 -8.07 -7.28 34.86
CA LYS A 29 -8.25 -5.96 34.24
C LYS A 29 -7.90 -4.84 35.24
N ILE A 30 -6.94 -3.99 34.87
CA ILE A 30 -6.66 -2.73 35.51
C ILE A 30 -7.01 -1.59 34.53
N PRO A 31 -7.85 -0.60 34.92
CA PRO A 31 -8.26 0.46 33.99
C PRO A 31 -7.10 1.38 33.62
N THR A 32 -7.11 1.89 32.37
CA THR A 32 -6.09 2.82 31.87
C THR A 32 -6.72 3.88 30.97
N LEU A 33 -6.24 5.13 31.01
CA LEU A 33 -6.61 6.21 30.09
C LEU A 33 -5.42 6.71 29.26
N CYS A 34 -4.21 6.81 29.84
CA CYS A 34 -3.03 7.31 29.11
C CYS A 34 -2.17 6.18 28.50
N HIS A 35 -2.27 4.95 29.00
CA HIS A 35 -1.42 3.85 28.55
C HIS A 35 -1.66 3.44 27.11
N LEU A 36 -0.56 3.28 26.35
CA LEU A 36 -0.51 2.69 24.99
C LEU A 36 0.38 1.46 25.05
N LYS A 37 -0.16 0.34 24.59
CA LYS A 37 0.59 -0.95 24.57
C LYS A 37 1.80 -0.84 23.65
N GLY A 38 2.94 -1.31 24.10
CA GLY A 38 4.21 -1.31 23.35
C GLY A 38 5.03 -0.02 23.48
N LEU A 39 4.53 1.00 24.19
CA LEU A 39 5.28 2.20 24.53
C LEU A 39 5.60 2.28 26.00
N LEU A 40 6.62 3.07 26.35
CA LEU A 40 6.90 3.42 27.73
C LEU A 40 5.67 4.12 28.31
N PRO A 41 5.25 3.74 29.54
CA PRO A 41 4.07 4.32 30.13
C PRO A 41 4.31 5.76 30.57
N ASP A 42 3.39 6.64 30.21
CA ASP A 42 3.41 8.06 30.58
C ASP A 42 3.07 8.30 32.08
N GLY A 43 2.19 7.46 32.64
CA GLY A 43 1.78 7.53 34.03
C GLY A 43 0.97 8.77 34.41
N SER A 44 0.57 9.62 33.46
CA SER A 44 -0.05 10.93 33.66
C SER A 44 -1.47 10.85 34.25
N CYS A 45 -2.32 9.93 33.81
CA CYS A 45 -3.73 9.88 34.19
C CYS A 45 -4.03 9.32 35.58
N ARG A 46 -3.12 8.58 36.19
CA ARG A 46 -3.24 7.96 37.53
C ARG A 46 -4.43 7.03 37.74
N ILE A 47 -5.19 6.67 36.71
CA ILE A 47 -6.38 5.81 36.88
C ILE A 47 -6.02 4.33 37.11
N CYS A 48 -4.82 3.90 36.71
CA CYS A 48 -4.35 2.52 36.85
C CYS A 48 -3.78 2.18 38.25
N VAL A 49 -4.09 2.98 39.27
CA VAL A 49 -3.59 2.76 40.62
C VAL A 49 -4.01 1.40 41.19
N VAL A 50 -3.10 0.80 41.96
CA VAL A 50 -3.27 -0.44 42.69
C VAL A 50 -2.67 -0.29 44.09
N GLU A 51 -3.13 -1.06 45.04
CA GLU A 51 -2.51 -1.15 46.35
C GLU A 51 -1.47 -2.28 46.35
N VAL A 52 -0.23 -1.93 46.67
CA VAL A 52 0.88 -2.86 46.76
C VAL A 52 1.19 -3.09 48.24
N PHE A 53 1.19 -4.33 48.65
CA PHE A 53 1.65 -4.75 49.98
C PHE A 53 2.97 -5.52 49.83
N SER A 54 4.02 -5.01 50.46
CA SER A 54 5.35 -5.62 50.40
C SER A 54 6.12 -5.33 51.69
N LYS A 55 6.78 -6.35 52.26
CA LYS A 55 7.61 -6.23 53.45
C LYS A 55 6.93 -5.53 54.63
N GLY A 56 5.64 -5.83 54.85
CA GLY A 56 4.85 -5.28 55.95
C GLY A 56 4.37 -3.84 55.79
N ARG A 57 4.47 -3.26 54.60
CA ARG A 57 3.97 -1.91 54.24
C ARG A 57 3.00 -1.97 53.06
N SER A 58 2.06 -1.09 53.10
CA SER A 58 1.09 -0.90 52.00
C SER A 58 1.13 0.52 51.47
N TRP A 59 1.09 0.69 50.15
CA TRP A 59 1.00 1.99 49.48
C TRP A 59 0.22 1.87 48.17
N ILE A 60 -0.24 3.00 47.66
CA ILE A 60 -0.87 3.10 46.33
C ILE A 60 0.20 3.44 45.29
N ASP A 61 0.23 2.70 44.17
CA ASP A 61 1.14 2.92 43.05
C ASP A 61 0.42 2.79 41.73
N THR A 62 1.02 3.29 40.65
CA THR A 62 0.48 3.19 39.27
C THR A 62 0.94 1.91 38.60
N ALA A 63 0.04 0.99 38.31
CA ALA A 63 0.36 -0.33 37.76
C ALA A 63 1.11 -0.26 36.43
N CYS A 64 0.91 0.79 35.62
CA CYS A 64 1.58 0.93 34.33
C CYS A 64 3.07 1.27 34.43
N THR A 65 3.52 1.89 35.54
CA THR A 65 4.93 2.30 35.76
C THR A 65 5.62 1.48 36.86
N ALA A 66 4.86 1.01 37.87
CA ALA A 66 5.42 0.22 38.97
C ALA A 66 5.85 -1.18 38.49
N GLN A 67 7.11 -1.52 38.79
CA GLN A 67 7.69 -2.85 38.48
C GLN A 67 7.35 -3.84 39.56
N CYS A 68 7.09 -5.10 39.15
CA CYS A 68 6.89 -6.21 40.05
C CYS A 68 8.15 -6.51 40.89
N SER A 69 7.96 -6.79 42.22
CA SER A 69 9.02 -7.25 43.12
C SER A 69 8.67 -8.59 43.75
N GLU A 70 9.71 -9.31 44.18
CA GLU A 70 9.54 -10.64 44.82
C GLU A 70 8.70 -10.58 46.07
N GLY A 71 7.65 -11.37 46.11
CA GLY A 71 6.75 -11.49 47.26
C GLY A 71 5.72 -10.36 47.41
N ASP A 72 5.56 -9.50 46.43
CA ASP A 72 4.52 -8.47 46.42
C ASP A 72 3.12 -9.10 46.41
N GLU A 73 2.20 -8.50 47.18
CA GLU A 73 0.77 -8.78 47.09
C GLU A 73 0.08 -7.48 46.57
N VAL A 74 -0.53 -7.58 45.39
CA VAL A 74 -1.17 -6.45 44.72
C VAL A 74 -2.69 -6.60 44.78
N PHE A 75 -3.39 -5.54 45.17
CA PHE A 75 -4.85 -5.50 45.23
C PHE A 75 -5.34 -4.44 44.21
N THR A 76 -6.17 -4.90 43.26
CA THR A 76 -6.64 -4.04 42.20
C THR A 76 -7.96 -3.34 42.53
N MET A 77 -8.69 -3.77 43.53
CA MET A 77 -10.04 -3.31 43.90
C MET A 77 -10.20 -3.08 45.42
N SER A 78 -9.10 -2.82 46.18
CA SER A 78 -9.23 -2.45 47.58
C SER A 78 -10.00 -1.13 47.74
N GLU A 79 -10.55 -0.86 48.92
CA GLU A 79 -11.27 0.38 49.24
C GLU A 79 -10.43 1.64 48.90
N LYS A 80 -9.14 1.62 49.24
CA LYS A 80 -8.19 2.70 48.94
C LYS A 80 -8.01 2.90 47.42
N VAL A 81 -7.95 1.81 46.67
CA VAL A 81 -7.83 1.88 45.20
C VAL A 81 -9.09 2.48 44.59
N VAL A 82 -10.27 2.03 45.00
CA VAL A 82 -11.56 2.52 44.50
C VAL A 82 -11.73 4.02 44.83
N ASP A 83 -11.43 4.43 46.09
CA ASP A 83 -11.47 5.84 46.52
C ASP A 83 -10.50 6.70 45.69
N SER A 84 -9.27 6.22 45.52
CA SER A 84 -8.26 6.93 44.71
C SER A 84 -8.70 7.12 43.26
N ARG A 85 -9.30 6.07 42.62
CA ARG A 85 -9.81 6.17 41.26
C ARG A 85 -10.99 7.15 41.17
N ARG A 86 -11.92 7.14 42.12
CA ARG A 86 -13.02 8.11 42.19
C ARG A 86 -12.51 9.54 42.24
N LYS A 87 -11.54 9.81 43.12
CA LYS A 87 -10.90 11.14 43.24
C LYS A 87 -10.18 11.53 41.92
N THR A 88 -9.53 10.61 41.25
CA THR A 88 -8.88 10.85 39.97
C THR A 88 -9.90 11.19 38.89
N LEU A 89 -11.02 10.46 38.80
CA LEU A 89 -12.09 10.76 37.84
C LEU A 89 -12.76 12.12 38.14
N ASP A 90 -13.03 12.40 39.40
CA ASP A 90 -13.56 13.68 39.87
C ASP A 90 -12.66 14.84 39.40
N LEU A 91 -11.34 14.71 39.59
CA LEU A 91 -10.36 15.71 39.14
C LEU A 91 -10.30 15.83 37.60
N LEU A 92 -10.36 14.70 36.86
CA LEU A 92 -10.41 14.74 35.39
C LEU A 92 -11.67 15.43 34.87
N LEU A 93 -12.80 15.29 35.55
CA LEU A 93 -14.05 15.92 35.19
C LEU A 93 -14.06 17.41 35.49
N SER A 94 -13.17 17.92 36.37
CA SER A 94 -13.13 19.33 36.72
C SER A 94 -12.74 20.25 35.55
N GLU A 95 -12.01 19.75 34.55
CA GLU A 95 -11.66 20.49 33.34
C GLU A 95 -12.36 19.93 32.08
N HIS A 96 -13.17 18.88 32.23
CA HIS A 96 -13.86 18.23 31.12
C HIS A 96 -15.28 18.74 30.96
N ARG A 97 -15.64 19.26 29.79
CA ARG A 97 -17.00 19.72 29.50
C ARG A 97 -17.98 18.55 29.46
N ILE A 98 -18.74 18.39 30.54
CA ILE A 98 -19.70 17.28 30.69
C ILE A 98 -20.96 17.57 29.85
N HIS A 99 -21.06 16.99 28.65
CA HIS A 99 -22.25 17.04 27.78
C HIS A 99 -22.45 15.70 27.05
N CYS A 100 -22.22 14.62 27.75
CA CYS A 100 -22.22 13.25 27.20
C CYS A 100 -23.44 12.94 26.32
N PHE A 101 -24.61 13.46 26.67
CA PHE A 101 -25.83 13.20 25.90
C PHE A 101 -25.76 13.72 24.45
N SER A 102 -25.11 14.87 24.22
CA SER A 102 -24.90 15.44 22.88
C SER A 102 -23.53 15.10 22.26
N CYS A 103 -22.57 14.64 23.06
CA CYS A 103 -21.23 14.29 22.62
C CYS A 103 -21.25 13.16 21.58
N GLU A 104 -20.48 13.28 20.50
CA GLU A 104 -20.41 12.27 19.44
C GLU A 104 -19.75 10.97 19.90
N ALA A 105 -18.87 11.02 20.91
CA ALA A 105 -18.23 9.84 21.51
C ALA A 105 -19.13 9.09 22.50
N ASN A 106 -20.36 9.52 22.74
CA ASN A 106 -21.25 8.83 23.67
C ASN A 106 -21.43 7.35 23.34
N GLY A 107 -21.10 6.46 24.32
CA GLY A 107 -21.09 5.01 24.17
C GLY A 107 -19.82 4.43 23.51
N ASP A 108 -18.82 5.27 23.21
CA ASP A 108 -17.47 4.88 22.76
C ASP A 108 -16.40 5.78 23.40
N CYS A 109 -16.59 6.09 24.71
CA CYS A 109 -15.74 6.98 25.49
C CYS A 109 -15.26 6.28 26.77
N LYS A 110 -13.96 6.02 26.87
CA LYS A 110 -13.38 5.33 28.05
C LYS A 110 -13.52 6.13 29.34
N LEU A 111 -13.53 7.46 29.29
CA LEU A 111 -13.76 8.29 30.47
C LEU A 111 -15.20 8.10 30.96
N GLN A 112 -16.19 8.11 30.07
CA GLN A 112 -17.60 7.86 30.40
C GLN A 112 -17.79 6.48 31.04
N ASP A 113 -17.22 5.43 30.44
CA ASP A 113 -17.32 4.07 30.96
C ASP A 113 -16.78 3.97 32.39
N LEU A 114 -15.61 4.57 32.65
CA LEU A 114 -15.01 4.59 33.99
C LEU A 114 -15.82 5.42 34.97
N CYS A 115 -16.37 6.54 34.57
CA CYS A 115 -17.25 7.35 35.42
C CYS A 115 -18.49 6.55 35.85
N VAL A 116 -19.09 5.79 34.94
CA VAL A 116 -20.23 4.89 35.25
C VAL A 116 -19.76 3.76 36.18
N GLU A 117 -18.64 3.09 35.90
CA GLU A 117 -18.11 1.97 36.68
C GLU A 117 -17.82 2.37 38.12
N TYR A 118 -17.26 3.57 38.36
CA TYR A 118 -16.89 4.05 39.69
C TYR A 118 -17.95 4.96 40.34
N GLY A 119 -19.08 5.21 39.71
CA GLY A 119 -20.19 6.01 40.24
C GLY A 119 -19.84 7.51 40.40
N VAL A 120 -19.13 8.10 39.46
CA VAL A 120 -18.76 9.50 39.41
C VAL A 120 -19.55 10.21 38.30
N GLU A 121 -20.63 10.94 38.70
CA GLU A 121 -21.55 11.58 37.73
C GLU A 121 -21.17 13.03 37.39
N LYS A 122 -20.53 13.72 38.29
CA LYS A 122 -20.12 15.11 38.18
C LYS A 122 -18.87 15.37 39.00
N THR A 123 -18.20 16.49 38.73
CA THR A 123 -17.11 16.98 39.58
C THR A 123 -17.63 17.62 40.86
N SER A 124 -16.90 17.40 41.97
CA SER A 124 -17.10 18.09 43.26
C SER A 124 -16.38 19.43 43.32
N TYR A 125 -15.51 19.72 42.36
CA TYR A 125 -14.76 20.95 42.26
C TYR A 125 -15.60 22.05 41.61
N ASP A 126 -15.54 23.27 42.20
CA ASP A 126 -16.14 24.47 41.62
C ASP A 126 -15.13 25.13 40.66
N CYS A 127 -15.28 24.86 39.38
CA CYS A 127 -14.36 25.29 38.32
C CYS A 127 -15.13 26.07 37.26
N GLU A 128 -14.68 27.29 36.94
CA GLU A 128 -15.08 27.96 35.71
C GLU A 128 -14.32 27.33 34.52
N LEU A 129 -15.05 26.70 33.64
CA LEU A 129 -14.47 26.12 32.40
C LEU A 129 -14.21 27.24 31.40
N GLU A 130 -12.96 27.49 31.07
CA GLU A 130 -12.61 28.39 29.97
C GLU A 130 -13.16 27.87 28.63
N GLU A 131 -13.72 28.76 27.80
CA GLU A 131 -14.08 28.44 26.44
C GLU A 131 -12.79 28.23 25.63
N LYS A 132 -12.56 26.97 25.21
CA LYS A 132 -11.45 26.61 24.34
C LYS A 132 -11.94 26.57 22.91
N THR A 133 -11.18 27.17 22.00
CA THR A 133 -11.50 27.13 20.55
C THR A 133 -11.33 25.75 19.97
N ILE A 134 -12.35 25.27 19.27
CA ILE A 134 -12.28 23.99 18.51
C ILE A 134 -11.39 24.20 17.30
N ASP A 135 -10.39 23.34 17.12
CA ASP A 135 -9.59 23.32 15.90
C ASP A 135 -10.27 22.42 14.85
N ASP A 136 -10.76 23.07 13.79
CA ASP A 136 -11.44 22.46 12.65
C ASP A 136 -10.62 22.53 11.35
N SER A 137 -9.34 22.86 11.44
CA SER A 137 -8.45 23.09 10.31
C SER A 137 -8.14 21.81 9.50
N ASN A 138 -8.09 20.64 10.14
CA ASN A 138 -7.91 19.36 9.43
C ASN A 138 -9.18 18.98 8.67
N ARG A 139 -9.05 18.52 7.42
CA ARG A 139 -10.20 18.17 6.57
C ARG A 139 -10.94 16.90 6.99
N PHE A 140 -10.32 16.04 7.80
CA PHE A 140 -10.80 14.69 8.11
C PHE A 140 -11.26 14.51 9.55
N PHE A 141 -10.82 15.37 10.47
CA PHE A 141 -11.19 15.29 11.89
C PHE A 141 -11.16 16.67 12.55
N THR A 142 -11.81 16.76 13.70
CA THR A 142 -11.83 17.96 14.55
C THR A 142 -11.14 17.66 15.87
N TYR A 143 -10.59 18.69 16.50
CA TYR A 143 -10.08 18.65 17.87
C TYR A 143 -10.82 19.66 18.75
N ASP A 144 -11.52 19.16 19.77
CA ASP A 144 -12.16 19.94 20.83
C ASP A 144 -11.34 19.85 22.12
N PRO A 145 -10.58 20.90 22.47
CA PRO A 145 -9.76 20.90 23.68
C PRO A 145 -10.57 20.83 24.98
N SER A 146 -11.87 21.24 24.97
CA SER A 146 -12.75 21.18 26.14
C SER A 146 -13.11 19.75 26.56
N LEU A 147 -12.88 18.77 25.67
CA LEU A 147 -13.09 17.34 25.90
C LEU A 147 -11.77 16.58 26.13
N CYS A 148 -10.65 17.29 26.11
CA CYS A 148 -9.32 16.71 26.28
C CYS A 148 -8.98 16.53 27.76
N ILE A 149 -8.47 15.35 28.12
CA ILE A 149 -7.99 15.01 29.47
C ILE A 149 -6.46 15.00 29.58
N LEU A 150 -5.75 15.56 28.59
CA LEU A 150 -4.29 15.65 28.51
C LEU A 150 -3.58 14.31 28.79
N CYS A 151 -4.12 13.22 28.28
CA CYS A 151 -3.56 11.87 28.48
C CYS A 151 -2.40 11.55 27.53
N HIS A 152 -2.02 12.43 26.64
CA HIS A 152 -0.91 12.34 25.64
C HIS A 152 -0.97 11.14 24.69
N ARG A 153 -2.02 10.31 24.68
CA ARG A 153 -2.10 9.18 23.77
C ARG A 153 -1.98 9.60 22.29
N CYS A 154 -2.61 10.71 21.89
CA CYS A 154 -2.50 11.23 20.53
C CYS A 154 -1.08 11.71 20.20
N VAL A 155 -0.42 12.39 21.12
CA VAL A 155 0.98 12.86 21.02
C VAL A 155 1.91 11.63 20.87
N ASN A 156 1.82 10.68 21.79
CA ASN A 156 2.65 9.47 21.76
C ASN A 156 2.37 8.63 20.51
N THR A 157 1.12 8.56 20.04
CA THR A 157 0.80 7.90 18.77
C THR A 157 1.45 8.62 17.59
N CYS A 158 1.36 9.96 17.54
CA CYS A 158 1.95 10.75 16.45
C CYS A 158 3.47 10.67 16.44
N ASN A 159 4.08 10.80 17.61
CA ASN A 159 5.52 10.88 17.76
C ASN A 159 6.18 9.50 17.70
N GLU A 160 5.70 8.52 18.49
CA GLU A 160 6.40 7.26 18.69
C GLU A 160 5.96 6.16 17.72
N ILE A 161 4.66 6.11 17.36
CA ILE A 161 4.11 5.05 16.52
C ILE A 161 4.07 5.46 15.04
N VAL A 162 3.55 6.64 14.73
CA VAL A 162 3.52 7.15 13.34
C VAL A 162 4.88 7.74 12.93
N GLY A 163 5.56 8.36 13.89
CA GLY A 163 6.85 9.02 13.68
C GLY A 163 6.77 10.32 12.89
N CYS A 164 5.56 10.93 12.82
CA CYS A 164 5.32 12.18 12.07
C CYS A 164 5.69 13.43 12.88
N GLY A 165 5.48 13.40 14.21
CA GLY A 165 5.86 14.50 15.09
C GLY A 165 5.07 15.80 14.89
N ALA A 166 3.83 15.70 14.39
CA ALA A 166 3.04 16.88 14.02
C ALA A 166 2.41 17.62 15.21
N ILE A 167 2.28 16.97 16.37
CA ILE A 167 1.57 17.52 17.53
C ILE A 167 2.32 17.28 18.82
N ASP A 168 2.16 18.19 19.75
CA ASP A 168 2.69 18.09 21.10
C ASP A 168 1.78 18.83 22.10
N THR A 169 2.16 18.85 23.38
CA THR A 169 1.52 19.65 24.42
C THR A 169 1.99 21.09 24.31
N MET A 170 1.05 21.99 24.08
CA MET A 170 1.28 23.42 24.01
C MET A 170 0.93 24.06 25.38
N ASN A 171 1.61 25.16 25.71
CA ASN A 171 1.43 25.90 26.95
C ASN A 171 1.72 25.04 28.21
N ARG A 172 1.30 25.54 29.38
CA ARG A 172 1.44 24.82 30.64
C ARG A 172 0.36 25.27 31.66
N GLY A 173 0.14 24.44 32.68
CA GLY A 173 -0.91 24.66 33.67
C GLY A 173 -2.30 24.53 33.06
N PHE A 174 -3.23 25.39 33.48
CA PHE A 174 -4.63 25.32 33.02
C PHE A 174 -4.82 25.65 31.54
N THR A 175 -3.87 26.40 30.94
CA THR A 175 -3.90 26.70 29.50
C THR A 175 -3.31 25.58 28.61
N SER A 176 -2.89 24.45 29.21
CA SER A 176 -2.32 23.31 28.44
C SER A 176 -3.33 22.76 27.44
N VAL A 177 -2.91 22.61 26.21
CA VAL A 177 -3.69 21.97 25.11
C VAL A 177 -2.78 21.11 24.27
N ILE A 178 -3.34 20.13 23.56
CA ILE A 178 -2.63 19.45 22.50
C ILE A 178 -2.77 20.29 21.23
N GLY A 179 -1.70 20.50 20.52
CA GLY A 179 -1.73 21.33 19.33
C GLY A 179 -0.54 21.14 18.42
N VAL A 180 -0.52 21.88 17.34
CA VAL A 180 0.61 21.99 16.44
C VAL A 180 1.56 23.07 16.97
N PRO A 181 2.88 22.84 17.05
CA PRO A 181 3.84 23.83 17.51
C PRO A 181 3.82 25.14 16.69
N PHE A 182 4.27 26.23 17.31
CA PHE A 182 4.48 27.54 16.69
C PHE A 182 3.21 28.26 16.22
N ASP A 183 2.08 28.05 16.90
CA ASP A 183 0.77 28.64 16.59
C ASP A 183 0.25 28.30 15.17
N ASP A 184 0.75 27.23 14.60
CA ASP A 184 0.29 26.68 13.33
C ASP A 184 -0.99 25.84 13.52
N ASN A 185 -1.55 25.34 12.44
CA ASN A 185 -2.74 24.49 12.46
C ASN A 185 -2.47 23.12 11.84
N TRP A 186 -3.37 22.17 12.04
CA TRP A 186 -3.18 20.79 11.55
C TRP A 186 -2.97 20.70 10.02
N ARG A 187 -3.55 21.63 9.26
CA ARG A 187 -3.50 21.60 7.80
C ARG A 187 -2.12 22.03 7.24
N SER A 188 -1.50 23.02 7.86
CA SER A 188 -0.21 23.59 7.46
C SER A 188 0.99 22.87 8.08
N SER A 189 0.72 21.96 9.03
CA SER A 189 1.75 21.16 9.70
C SER A 189 2.23 19.95 8.88
N THR A 190 3.19 19.20 9.44
CA THR A 190 3.67 17.92 8.92
C THR A 190 2.64 16.78 9.02
N CYS A 191 1.41 17.07 9.46
CA CYS A 191 0.36 16.07 9.70
C CYS A 191 -0.05 15.35 8.40
N GLU A 192 0.15 14.04 8.34
CA GLU A 192 -0.26 13.17 7.23
C GLU A 192 -1.77 12.84 7.22
N SER A 193 -2.55 13.45 8.11
CA SER A 193 -3.99 13.20 8.28
C SER A 193 -4.38 11.72 8.46
N CYS A 194 -3.49 10.89 8.97
CA CYS A 194 -3.68 9.43 9.07
C CYS A 194 -4.78 9.02 10.09
N GLY A 195 -5.12 9.91 11.05
CA GLY A 195 -6.17 9.69 12.06
C GLY A 195 -5.84 8.62 13.11
N ASN A 196 -4.59 8.15 13.24
CA ASN A 196 -4.23 7.21 14.31
C ASN A 196 -4.35 7.86 15.69
N CYS A 197 -4.10 9.17 15.82
CA CYS A 197 -4.37 9.96 17.02
C CYS A 197 -5.87 10.02 17.37
N VAL A 198 -6.75 10.08 16.37
CA VAL A 198 -8.22 10.04 16.54
C VAL A 198 -8.64 8.69 17.15
N GLN A 199 -8.13 7.59 16.60
CA GLN A 199 -8.41 6.24 17.13
C GLN A 199 -7.81 6.02 18.53
N ALA A 200 -6.70 6.67 18.84
CA ALA A 200 -6.03 6.56 20.14
C ALA A 200 -6.73 7.38 21.24
N CYS A 201 -7.49 8.42 20.89
CA CYS A 201 -8.16 9.29 21.84
C CYS A 201 -9.17 8.51 22.72
N PRO A 202 -9.08 8.58 24.06
CA PRO A 202 -10.00 7.87 24.95
C PRO A 202 -11.29 8.62 25.21
N THR A 203 -11.43 9.85 24.69
CA THR A 203 -12.59 10.74 24.88
C THR A 203 -13.10 11.26 23.53
N GLY A 204 -14.03 12.20 23.53
CA GLY A 204 -14.53 12.88 22.33
C GLY A 204 -13.67 14.06 21.84
N ALA A 205 -12.46 14.24 22.38
CA ALA A 205 -11.62 15.39 22.01
C ALA A 205 -11.14 15.36 20.55
N LEU A 206 -10.82 14.18 20.01
CA LEU A 206 -10.50 14.01 18.60
C LEU A 206 -11.56 13.14 17.94
N MET A 207 -12.32 13.68 17.00
CA MET A 207 -13.43 13.01 16.34
C MET A 207 -13.33 13.11 14.83
N PRO A 208 -13.64 12.03 14.08
CA PRO A 208 -13.64 12.06 12.62
C PRO A 208 -14.80 12.93 12.11
N LYS A 209 -14.57 13.69 11.04
CA LYS A 209 -15.62 14.38 10.29
C LYS A 209 -16.40 13.38 9.45
N THR A 210 -17.52 12.91 9.97
CA THR A 210 -18.38 11.94 9.27
C THR A 210 -19.61 12.63 8.68
N LYS A 211 -20.01 12.22 7.47
CA LYS A 211 -21.23 12.73 6.81
C LYS A 211 -22.49 12.35 7.56
N HIS A 212 -22.48 11.21 8.23
CA HIS A 212 -23.66 10.66 8.91
C HIS A 212 -23.36 10.51 10.40
N LYS A 213 -24.13 11.20 11.23
CA LYS A 213 -24.03 11.05 12.69
C LYS A 213 -24.59 9.69 13.13
N PHE A 214 -23.90 9.06 14.04
CA PHE A 214 -24.25 7.75 14.58
C PHE A 214 -23.86 7.61 16.05
N ARG A 215 -24.42 6.63 16.72
CA ARG A 215 -24.00 6.18 18.05
C ARG A 215 -23.41 4.78 17.92
N SER A 216 -22.49 4.42 18.80
CA SER A 216 -21.77 3.14 18.74
C SER A 216 -22.70 1.92 18.73
N TRP A 217 -23.85 2.02 19.38
CA TRP A 217 -24.87 0.96 19.42
C TRP A 217 -25.84 0.96 18.21
N GLN A 218 -25.71 1.89 17.28
CA GLN A 218 -26.57 1.97 16.07
C GLN A 218 -25.90 1.38 14.84
N VAL A 219 -24.70 0.88 14.97
CA VAL A 219 -23.87 0.42 13.85
C VAL A 219 -23.53 -1.05 13.98
N GLU A 220 -23.53 -1.72 12.86
CA GLU A 220 -22.88 -3.02 12.69
C GLU A 220 -21.40 -2.81 12.39
N LYS A 221 -20.54 -3.68 12.92
CA LYS A 221 -19.09 -3.62 12.70
C LYS A 221 -18.66 -4.80 11.84
N VAL A 222 -18.03 -4.51 10.71
CA VAL A 222 -17.54 -5.53 9.78
C VAL A 222 -16.05 -5.32 9.52
N LYS A 223 -15.27 -6.38 9.75
CA LYS A 223 -13.83 -6.38 9.43
C LYS A 223 -13.61 -6.87 8.02
N THR A 224 -12.74 -6.16 7.28
CA THR A 224 -12.35 -6.53 5.92
C THR A 224 -10.93 -6.04 5.61
N THR A 225 -10.43 -6.34 4.41
CA THR A 225 -9.11 -5.90 3.96
C THR A 225 -9.21 -4.61 3.15
N CYS A 226 -8.29 -3.68 3.36
CA CYS A 226 -8.20 -2.40 2.67
C CYS A 226 -7.98 -2.58 1.16
N ALA A 227 -8.70 -1.83 0.34
CA ALA A 227 -8.65 -1.89 -1.12
C ALA A 227 -7.69 -0.85 -1.76
N TYR A 228 -6.73 -0.32 -1.01
CA TYR A 228 -5.81 0.69 -1.54
C TYR A 228 -4.43 0.08 -1.88
N CYS A 229 -3.40 0.30 -1.07
CA CYS A 229 -2.06 -0.16 -1.43
C CYS A 229 -1.80 -1.63 -1.02
N GLY A 230 -0.68 -2.17 -1.51
CA GLY A 230 -0.27 -3.56 -1.27
C GLY A 230 0.11 -3.93 0.17
N VAL A 231 -0.02 -3.04 1.14
CA VAL A 231 0.18 -3.38 2.57
C VAL A 231 -0.88 -4.36 3.06
N GLY A 232 -2.14 -4.24 2.57
CA GLY A 232 -3.21 -5.15 2.97
C GLY A 232 -3.68 -4.93 4.42
N CYS A 233 -3.83 -3.67 4.82
CA CYS A 233 -4.29 -3.30 6.17
C CYS A 233 -5.68 -3.88 6.48
N GLN A 234 -5.87 -4.39 7.70
CA GLN A 234 -7.18 -4.79 8.19
C GLN A 234 -7.95 -3.55 8.68
N ILE A 235 -9.21 -3.42 8.25
CA ILE A 235 -10.12 -2.30 8.57
C ILE A 235 -11.39 -2.85 9.20
N GLU A 236 -11.90 -2.17 10.23
CA GLU A 236 -13.23 -2.37 10.78
C GLU A 236 -14.11 -1.19 10.35
N TYR A 237 -15.09 -1.46 9.50
CA TYR A 237 -16.10 -0.48 9.11
C TYR A 237 -17.28 -0.51 10.06
N SER A 238 -17.81 0.69 10.39
CA SER A 238 -19.10 0.84 11.06
C SER A 238 -20.17 1.12 10.00
N VAL A 239 -21.22 0.32 9.97
CA VAL A 239 -22.30 0.38 8.98
C VAL A 239 -23.59 0.76 9.66
N LYS A 240 -24.31 1.75 9.10
CA LYS A 240 -25.64 2.15 9.53
C LYS A 240 -26.57 2.19 8.31
N ASN A 241 -27.66 1.41 8.35
CA ASN A 241 -28.64 1.36 7.25
C ASN A 241 -28.01 1.09 5.86
N GLY A 242 -27.04 0.18 5.77
CA GLY A 242 -26.38 -0.16 4.51
C GLY A 242 -25.37 0.89 3.99
N VAL A 243 -24.99 1.85 4.83
CA VAL A 243 -24.00 2.89 4.50
C VAL A 243 -22.82 2.81 5.46
N ILE A 244 -21.60 2.88 4.93
CA ILE A 244 -20.39 2.99 5.74
C ILE A 244 -20.34 4.40 6.33
N VAL A 245 -20.28 4.48 7.65
CA VAL A 245 -20.29 5.76 8.38
C VAL A 245 -18.99 6.07 9.11
N ASN A 246 -18.14 5.06 9.32
CA ASN A 246 -16.82 5.23 9.95
C ASN A 246 -15.90 4.05 9.63
N ALA A 247 -14.59 4.28 9.74
CA ALA A 247 -13.55 3.28 9.61
C ALA A 247 -12.55 3.36 10.76
N LYS A 248 -12.26 2.23 11.41
CA LYS A 248 -11.21 2.08 12.40
C LYS A 248 -10.18 1.05 11.92
N ALA A 249 -8.92 1.20 12.32
CA ALA A 249 -7.94 0.14 12.08
C ALA A 249 -8.31 -1.08 12.91
N ALA A 250 -8.40 -2.22 12.25
CA ALA A 250 -8.37 -3.51 12.92
C ALA A 250 -6.93 -4.00 13.06
N ASN A 251 -6.67 -4.79 14.10
CA ASN A 251 -5.36 -5.39 14.27
C ASN A 251 -5.17 -6.50 13.23
N GLY A 252 -4.19 -6.35 12.36
CA GLY A 252 -3.81 -7.33 11.37
C GLY A 252 -2.29 -7.49 11.30
N PRO A 253 -1.79 -8.60 10.75
CA PRO A 253 -0.35 -8.91 10.77
C PRO A 253 0.51 -7.92 9.99
N SER A 254 -0.06 -7.26 8.97
CA SER A 254 0.68 -6.30 8.14
C SER A 254 0.54 -4.86 8.60
N ASN A 255 -0.48 -4.51 9.41
CA ASN A 255 -0.73 -3.13 9.82
C ASN A 255 -0.77 -2.88 11.33
N GLU A 256 -0.73 -3.91 12.17
CA GLU A 256 -0.67 -3.82 13.65
C GLU A 256 -1.60 -2.74 14.25
N GLY A 257 -2.83 -2.61 13.72
CA GLY A 257 -3.80 -1.63 14.18
C GLY A 257 -3.58 -0.19 13.68
N LEU A 258 -2.77 0.01 12.63
CA LEU A 258 -2.52 1.31 11.99
C LEU A 258 -3.26 1.45 10.65
N LEU A 259 -3.59 2.68 10.29
CA LEU A 259 -4.10 3.06 8.97
C LEU A 259 -3.45 4.36 8.49
N CYS A 260 -3.47 4.56 7.19
CA CYS A 260 -3.19 5.85 6.55
C CYS A 260 -4.50 6.63 6.29
N VAL A 261 -4.37 7.86 5.79
CA VAL A 261 -5.50 8.74 5.44
C VAL A 261 -6.48 8.06 4.49
N LYS A 262 -6.00 7.38 3.44
CA LYS A 262 -6.84 6.68 2.46
C LYS A 262 -7.65 5.54 3.09
N GLY A 263 -6.99 4.64 3.81
CA GLY A 263 -7.67 3.52 4.47
C GLY A 263 -8.71 3.96 5.49
N ARG A 264 -8.45 5.06 6.20
CA ARG A 264 -9.34 5.55 7.26
C ARG A 264 -10.51 6.39 6.75
N PHE A 265 -10.31 7.23 5.74
CA PHE A 265 -11.29 8.25 5.37
C PHE A 265 -11.82 8.13 3.95
N ALA A 266 -11.15 7.38 3.06
CA ALA A 266 -11.52 7.35 1.65
C ALA A 266 -12.48 6.19 1.31
N TYR A 267 -13.60 6.06 2.00
CA TYR A 267 -14.65 5.06 1.74
C TYR A 267 -15.91 5.64 1.09
N ASP A 268 -16.00 6.95 0.92
CA ASP A 268 -17.17 7.64 0.36
C ASP A 268 -17.54 7.17 -1.04
N PHE A 269 -16.54 6.74 -1.83
CA PHE A 269 -16.76 6.26 -3.19
C PHE A 269 -17.71 5.06 -3.27
N VAL A 270 -17.77 4.22 -2.22
CA VAL A 270 -18.67 3.05 -2.17
C VAL A 270 -20.12 3.47 -2.29
N ASN A 271 -20.49 4.58 -1.64
CA ASN A 271 -21.86 5.10 -1.64
C ASN A 271 -22.05 6.34 -2.52
N HIS A 272 -21.07 6.68 -3.39
CA HIS A 272 -21.11 7.89 -4.20
C HIS A 272 -22.31 7.87 -5.18
N LYS A 273 -22.86 9.07 -5.46
CA LYS A 273 -24.03 9.23 -6.37
C LYS A 273 -23.73 8.79 -7.80
N ASP A 274 -22.50 8.97 -8.26
CA ASP A 274 -22.05 8.66 -9.63
C ASP A 274 -21.73 7.17 -9.85
N ARG A 275 -21.93 6.30 -8.84
CA ARG A 275 -21.79 4.85 -9.01
C ARG A 275 -22.70 4.37 -10.14
N LEU A 276 -22.15 3.60 -11.06
CA LEU A 276 -22.94 2.82 -12.02
C LEU A 276 -23.91 1.91 -11.27
N LYS A 277 -25.11 1.76 -11.78
CA LYS A 277 -26.18 0.99 -11.12
C LYS A 277 -26.84 -0.04 -12.03
N VAL A 278 -26.77 0.18 -13.33
CA VAL A 278 -27.34 -0.66 -14.39
C VAL A 278 -26.32 -0.76 -15.52
N PRO A 279 -26.36 -1.81 -16.36
CA PRO A 279 -25.55 -1.89 -17.57
C PRO A 279 -25.84 -0.73 -18.51
N MET A 280 -24.84 -0.37 -19.32
CA MET A 280 -24.98 0.64 -20.37
C MET A 280 -24.50 0.07 -21.71
N VAL A 281 -25.16 0.47 -22.80
CA VAL A 281 -24.77 0.09 -24.17
C VAL A 281 -24.75 1.33 -25.04
N ARG A 282 -23.85 1.34 -26.06
CA ARG A 282 -23.74 2.45 -27.00
C ARG A 282 -24.77 2.29 -28.10
N LYS A 283 -25.68 3.27 -28.22
CA LYS A 283 -26.69 3.37 -29.30
C LYS A 283 -26.55 4.74 -29.97
N GLU A 284 -26.39 4.75 -31.28
CA GLU A 284 -26.23 6.00 -32.05
C GLU A 284 -25.11 6.93 -31.50
N GLY A 285 -24.00 6.34 -31.05
CA GLY A 285 -22.85 7.06 -30.51
C GLY A 285 -22.95 7.46 -29.03
N VAL A 286 -24.08 7.23 -28.34
CA VAL A 286 -24.32 7.62 -26.94
C VAL A 286 -24.49 6.38 -26.06
N LEU A 287 -23.87 6.37 -24.88
CA LEU A 287 -24.10 5.34 -23.86
C LEU A 287 -25.46 5.57 -23.19
N VAL A 288 -26.33 4.55 -23.25
CA VAL A 288 -27.67 4.57 -22.64
C VAL A 288 -27.83 3.39 -21.69
N GLU A 289 -28.65 3.55 -20.67
CA GLU A 289 -28.99 2.45 -19.74
C GLU A 289 -29.63 1.28 -20.50
N SER A 290 -29.30 0.06 -20.06
CA SER A 290 -29.74 -1.18 -20.69
C SER A 290 -30.02 -2.25 -19.63
N THR A 291 -30.53 -3.39 -20.06
CA THR A 291 -30.69 -4.57 -19.20
C THR A 291 -29.45 -5.46 -19.23
N TRP A 292 -29.30 -6.27 -18.21
CA TRP A 292 -28.24 -7.29 -18.18
C TRP A 292 -28.32 -8.26 -19.37
N GLU A 293 -29.55 -8.66 -19.75
CA GLU A 293 -29.73 -9.60 -20.85
C GLU A 293 -29.29 -9.03 -22.19
N GLU A 294 -29.68 -7.76 -22.50
CA GLU A 294 -29.26 -7.06 -23.72
C GLU A 294 -27.76 -6.86 -23.75
N ALA A 295 -27.17 -6.34 -22.68
CA ALA A 295 -25.75 -6.03 -22.62
C ALA A 295 -24.87 -7.30 -22.72
N LEU A 296 -25.22 -8.36 -21.99
CA LEU A 296 -24.52 -9.64 -22.07
C LEU A 296 -24.67 -10.30 -23.46
N GLY A 297 -25.85 -10.17 -24.07
CA GLY A 297 -26.11 -10.65 -25.43
C GLY A 297 -25.20 -9.98 -26.45
N ILE A 298 -25.18 -8.64 -26.47
CA ILE A 298 -24.31 -7.83 -27.38
C ILE A 298 -22.85 -8.25 -27.26
N VAL A 299 -22.32 -8.41 -26.04
CA VAL A 299 -20.91 -8.79 -25.83
C VAL A 299 -20.66 -10.21 -26.30
N ALA A 300 -21.53 -11.17 -25.96
CA ALA A 300 -21.36 -12.57 -26.37
C ALA A 300 -21.41 -12.72 -27.90
N ASP A 301 -22.39 -12.09 -28.56
CA ASP A 301 -22.53 -12.09 -30.02
C ASP A 301 -21.29 -11.47 -30.69
N LYS A 302 -20.79 -10.38 -30.16
CA LYS A 302 -19.59 -9.71 -30.71
C LYS A 302 -18.33 -10.56 -30.53
N ILE A 303 -18.19 -11.24 -29.41
CA ILE A 303 -17.08 -12.19 -29.21
C ILE A 303 -17.15 -13.32 -30.24
N LEU A 304 -18.32 -13.89 -30.45
CA LEU A 304 -18.52 -14.96 -31.44
C LEU A 304 -18.25 -14.47 -32.88
N GLU A 305 -18.74 -13.31 -33.25
CA GLU A 305 -18.47 -12.67 -34.53
C GLU A 305 -16.97 -12.48 -34.78
N VAL A 306 -16.26 -11.93 -33.80
CA VAL A 306 -14.81 -11.67 -33.93
C VAL A 306 -14.04 -13.00 -34.00
N LYS A 307 -14.41 -14.00 -33.18
CA LYS A 307 -13.79 -15.33 -33.24
C LYS A 307 -13.96 -16.01 -34.61
N GLU A 308 -15.14 -15.93 -35.17
CA GLU A 308 -15.44 -16.53 -36.49
C GLU A 308 -14.70 -15.82 -37.62
N ALA A 309 -14.69 -14.47 -37.59
CA ALA A 309 -14.10 -13.68 -38.67
C ALA A 309 -12.57 -13.58 -38.62
N TYR A 310 -11.98 -13.50 -37.39
CA TYR A 310 -10.54 -13.18 -37.23
C TYR A 310 -9.79 -14.15 -36.31
N GLY A 311 -10.48 -15.11 -35.69
CA GLY A 311 -9.91 -16.02 -34.72
C GLY A 311 -9.88 -15.46 -33.29
N PRO A 312 -9.66 -16.35 -32.29
CA PRO A 312 -9.70 -15.97 -30.88
C PRO A 312 -8.61 -14.98 -30.48
N ASP A 313 -7.46 -14.98 -31.15
CA ASP A 313 -6.34 -14.08 -30.84
C ASP A 313 -6.60 -12.62 -31.30
N ALA A 314 -7.72 -12.34 -31.99
CA ALA A 314 -8.20 -10.98 -32.26
C ALA A 314 -8.95 -10.35 -31.09
N ILE A 315 -9.02 -11.04 -29.95
CA ILE A 315 -9.63 -10.59 -28.71
C ILE A 315 -8.55 -10.49 -27.61
N ALA A 316 -8.58 -9.42 -26.83
CA ALA A 316 -7.70 -9.23 -25.69
C ALA A 316 -8.49 -8.78 -24.45
N GLY A 317 -7.90 -8.96 -23.27
CA GLY A 317 -8.51 -8.49 -22.04
C GLY A 317 -7.49 -7.98 -21.03
N PHE A 318 -7.89 -6.90 -20.34
CA PHE A 318 -7.15 -6.32 -19.23
C PHE A 318 -7.86 -6.64 -17.91
N SER A 319 -7.22 -7.47 -17.08
CA SER A 319 -7.63 -7.78 -15.72
C SER A 319 -7.12 -6.70 -14.76
N SER A 320 -7.45 -6.79 -13.46
CA SER A 320 -7.17 -5.71 -12.52
C SER A 320 -6.53 -6.16 -11.21
N ALA A 321 -5.54 -5.40 -10.78
CA ALA A 321 -4.99 -5.50 -9.43
C ALA A 321 -5.92 -4.93 -8.32
N ARG A 322 -7.13 -4.50 -8.64
CA ARG A 322 -8.11 -3.94 -7.68
C ARG A 322 -9.25 -4.89 -7.37
N THR A 323 -9.49 -5.86 -8.25
CA THR A 323 -10.51 -6.90 -8.06
C THR A 323 -9.95 -8.05 -7.21
N VAL A 324 -10.85 -8.89 -6.69
CA VAL A 324 -10.45 -10.02 -5.84
C VAL A 324 -9.74 -11.12 -6.65
N ASN A 325 -9.09 -12.06 -5.97
CA ASN A 325 -8.40 -13.17 -6.62
C ASN A 325 -9.35 -13.99 -7.48
N GLU A 326 -10.55 -14.20 -7.00
CA GLU A 326 -11.62 -14.95 -7.65
C GLU A 326 -12.03 -14.32 -8.99
N ASP A 327 -12.16 -12.98 -9.02
CA ASP A 327 -12.44 -12.24 -10.24
C ASP A 327 -11.30 -12.37 -11.26
N ASN A 328 -10.05 -12.20 -10.80
CA ASN A 328 -8.85 -12.33 -11.65
C ASN A 328 -8.69 -13.76 -12.20
N TYR A 329 -8.93 -14.78 -11.36
CA TYR A 329 -8.91 -16.16 -11.78
C TYR A 329 -9.95 -16.45 -12.86
N LEU A 330 -11.18 -16.00 -12.66
CA LEU A 330 -12.23 -16.27 -13.62
C LEU A 330 -12.07 -15.44 -14.90
N PHE A 331 -11.50 -14.23 -14.83
CA PHE A 331 -11.22 -13.40 -15.99
C PHE A 331 -10.21 -14.09 -16.95
N GLN A 332 -9.08 -14.59 -16.43
CA GLN A 332 -8.13 -15.29 -17.26
C GLN A 332 -8.68 -16.64 -17.77
N LYS A 333 -9.49 -17.35 -16.96
CA LYS A 333 -10.17 -18.57 -17.39
C LYS A 333 -11.18 -18.29 -18.50
N PHE A 334 -11.95 -17.19 -18.40
CA PHE A 334 -12.85 -16.73 -19.45
C PHE A 334 -12.14 -16.55 -20.80
N LEU A 335 -11.01 -15.83 -20.82
CA LEU A 335 -10.26 -15.61 -22.06
C LEU A 335 -9.63 -16.91 -22.58
N ARG A 336 -9.09 -17.76 -21.72
CA ARG A 336 -8.40 -18.99 -22.15
C ARG A 336 -9.34 -20.14 -22.50
N ALA A 337 -10.32 -20.40 -21.65
CA ALA A 337 -11.20 -21.55 -21.80
C ALA A 337 -12.43 -21.29 -22.67
N ALA A 338 -13.08 -20.11 -22.57
CA ALA A 338 -14.29 -19.81 -23.33
C ALA A 338 -13.97 -19.06 -24.65
N VAL A 339 -13.09 -18.07 -24.61
CA VAL A 339 -12.68 -17.32 -25.82
C VAL A 339 -11.63 -18.12 -26.61
N GLY A 340 -10.60 -18.68 -25.98
CA GLY A 340 -9.55 -19.50 -26.59
C GLY A 340 -8.24 -18.76 -26.87
N THR A 341 -7.96 -17.66 -26.15
CA THR A 341 -6.74 -16.85 -26.33
C THR A 341 -5.97 -16.66 -25.01
N ASN A 342 -4.66 -16.44 -25.10
CA ASN A 342 -3.80 -16.06 -23.98
C ASN A 342 -3.57 -14.52 -23.92
N ASN A 343 -4.30 -13.71 -24.70
CA ASN A 343 -4.22 -12.26 -24.67
C ASN A 343 -4.88 -11.69 -23.41
N VAL A 344 -4.33 -12.03 -22.26
CA VAL A 344 -4.73 -11.54 -20.94
C VAL A 344 -3.52 -10.99 -20.24
N ASP A 345 -3.61 -9.74 -19.77
CA ASP A 345 -2.58 -9.11 -18.93
C ASP A 345 -3.27 -8.12 -17.97
N HIS A 346 -2.51 -7.45 -17.12
CA HIS A 346 -3.06 -6.46 -16.19
C HIS A 346 -2.01 -5.40 -15.83
N CYS A 347 -2.41 -4.42 -15.02
CA CYS A 347 -1.57 -3.28 -14.66
C CYS A 347 -0.21 -3.61 -14.01
N ALA A 348 0.05 -4.86 -13.58
CA ALA A 348 1.40 -5.28 -13.17
C ALA A 348 2.42 -5.06 -14.29
N ARG A 349 1.99 -5.11 -15.56
CA ARG A 349 2.82 -4.79 -16.72
C ARG A 349 3.45 -3.41 -16.63
N LEU A 350 2.70 -2.45 -16.15
CA LEU A 350 3.12 -1.05 -15.98
C LEU A 350 3.72 -0.76 -14.58
N CYS A 351 3.81 -1.78 -13.70
CA CYS A 351 4.15 -1.60 -12.29
C CYS A 351 5.36 -2.43 -11.86
N HIS A 352 5.18 -3.74 -11.68
CA HIS A 352 6.17 -4.65 -11.10
C HIS A 352 6.51 -5.86 -12.00
N SER A 353 6.23 -5.79 -13.30
CA SER A 353 6.66 -6.84 -14.23
C SER A 353 8.19 -7.04 -14.22
N SER A 354 8.96 -5.97 -14.07
CA SER A 354 10.40 -6.02 -13.89
C SER A 354 10.82 -6.78 -12.62
N THR A 355 10.06 -6.65 -11.53
CA THR A 355 10.28 -7.43 -10.29
C THR A 355 10.07 -8.92 -10.56
N VAL A 356 8.95 -9.27 -11.22
CA VAL A 356 8.65 -10.68 -11.54
C VAL A 356 9.75 -11.24 -12.41
N ALA A 357 10.14 -10.57 -13.48
CA ALA A 357 11.18 -11.04 -14.41
C ALA A 357 12.57 -11.11 -13.74
N GLY A 358 12.98 -10.06 -13.04
CA GLY A 358 14.31 -9.95 -12.42
C GLY A 358 14.51 -10.97 -11.30
N LEU A 359 13.59 -11.04 -10.34
CA LEU A 359 13.71 -11.97 -9.21
C LEU A 359 13.44 -13.43 -9.61
N ALA A 360 12.52 -13.71 -10.53
CA ALA A 360 12.30 -15.08 -11.02
C ALA A 360 13.57 -15.60 -11.71
N THR A 361 14.27 -14.76 -12.47
CA THR A 361 15.53 -15.15 -13.14
C THR A 361 16.64 -15.38 -12.13
N THR A 362 16.80 -14.52 -11.12
CA THR A 362 17.91 -14.58 -10.16
C THR A 362 17.66 -15.50 -8.99
N LEU A 363 16.43 -15.57 -8.46
CA LEU A 363 16.06 -16.29 -7.24
C LEU A 363 15.08 -17.46 -7.45
N GLY A 364 14.35 -17.46 -8.60
CA GLY A 364 13.31 -18.45 -8.88
C GLY A 364 11.90 -18.06 -8.42
N SER A 365 11.72 -16.89 -7.83
CA SER A 365 10.41 -16.34 -7.45
C SER A 365 10.40 -14.83 -7.61
N GLY A 366 9.35 -14.29 -8.23
CA GLY A 366 9.19 -12.85 -8.46
C GLY A 366 8.48 -12.08 -7.34
N ALA A 367 8.50 -12.60 -6.11
CA ALA A 367 7.75 -12.05 -4.99
C ALA A 367 8.65 -11.52 -3.85
N MET A 368 8.06 -10.73 -2.97
CA MET A 368 8.68 -10.25 -1.73
C MET A 368 9.18 -11.43 -0.89
N THR A 369 10.40 -11.36 -0.39
CA THR A 369 11.04 -12.50 0.28
C THR A 369 10.67 -12.63 1.76
N ASN A 370 10.30 -11.54 2.42
CA ASN A 370 10.05 -11.43 3.86
C ASN A 370 8.68 -10.81 4.16
N CYS A 371 8.39 -10.54 5.45
CA CYS A 371 7.19 -9.82 5.87
C CYS A 371 7.44 -8.31 5.99
N ILE A 372 6.36 -7.52 5.87
CA ILE A 372 6.41 -6.05 6.01
C ILE A 372 6.93 -5.65 7.40
N THR A 373 6.41 -6.28 8.44
CA THR A 373 6.74 -5.93 9.84
C THR A 373 8.17 -6.30 10.23
N GLU A 374 8.82 -7.23 9.50
CA GLU A 374 10.22 -7.62 9.74
C GLU A 374 11.23 -6.51 9.47
N ILE A 375 10.83 -5.41 8.84
CA ILE A 375 11.69 -4.23 8.69
C ILE A 375 12.15 -3.68 10.05
N LYS A 376 11.38 -3.90 11.11
CA LYS A 376 11.75 -3.53 12.50
C LYS A 376 12.82 -4.46 13.09
N ASP A 377 12.97 -5.65 12.54
CA ASP A 377 13.99 -6.63 12.96
C ASP A 377 15.31 -6.46 12.20
N ALA A 378 15.32 -5.68 11.12
CA ALA A 378 16.53 -5.40 10.35
C ALA A 378 17.55 -4.60 11.18
N ASP A 379 18.83 -4.78 10.92
CA ASP A 379 19.89 -3.92 11.46
C ASP A 379 20.16 -2.73 10.53
N VAL A 380 20.10 -2.99 9.23
CA VAL A 380 20.23 -1.99 8.17
C VAL A 380 19.03 -2.07 7.23
N ILE A 381 18.43 -0.93 6.96
CA ILE A 381 17.31 -0.78 6.02
C ILE A 381 17.83 -0.01 4.81
N PHE A 382 17.65 -0.55 3.62
CA PHE A 382 17.98 0.12 2.37
C PHE A 382 16.71 0.38 1.57
N ILE A 383 16.26 1.65 1.54
CA ILE A 383 15.14 2.12 0.73
C ILE A 383 15.67 2.69 -0.57
N THR A 384 15.20 2.18 -1.71
CA THR A 384 15.59 2.69 -3.02
C THR A 384 14.42 2.76 -3.99
N GLY A 385 14.29 3.90 -4.70
CA GLY A 385 13.21 4.13 -5.66
C GLY A 385 11.81 3.98 -5.06
N SER A 386 11.61 4.46 -3.82
CA SER A 386 10.35 4.35 -3.09
C SER A 386 10.10 5.52 -2.15
N ASN A 387 9.17 6.40 -2.47
CA ASN A 387 8.60 7.32 -1.48
C ASN A 387 7.59 6.56 -0.60
N THR A 388 8.13 5.80 0.36
CA THR A 388 7.36 4.82 1.16
C THR A 388 6.31 5.49 2.05
N THR A 389 6.60 6.70 2.56
CA THR A 389 5.67 7.45 3.42
C THR A 389 4.40 7.89 2.69
N GLU A 390 4.45 8.05 1.38
CA GLU A 390 3.30 8.45 0.56
C GLU A 390 2.62 7.26 -0.14
N ALA A 391 3.43 6.38 -0.76
CA ALA A 391 2.89 5.25 -1.52
C ALA A 391 2.44 4.07 -0.63
N HIS A 392 3.14 3.83 0.49
CA HIS A 392 2.88 2.74 1.45
C HIS A 392 2.96 3.27 2.89
N PRO A 393 2.07 4.19 3.32
CA PRO A 393 2.28 5.00 4.52
C PRO A 393 2.47 4.18 5.81
N VAL A 394 1.77 3.06 5.98
CA VAL A 394 1.95 2.18 7.17
C VAL A 394 3.34 1.56 7.19
N MET A 395 3.89 1.16 6.04
CA MET A 395 5.27 0.72 5.94
C MET A 395 6.25 1.85 6.28
N GLY A 396 5.96 3.09 5.83
CA GLY A 396 6.72 4.28 6.20
C GLY A 396 6.75 4.51 7.72
N MET A 397 5.64 4.25 8.41
CA MET A 397 5.58 4.30 9.89
C MET A 397 6.52 3.26 10.51
N TYR A 398 6.60 2.04 9.96
CA TYR A 398 7.52 1.00 10.46
C TYR A 398 8.99 1.36 10.24
N VAL A 399 9.35 2.00 9.13
CA VAL A 399 10.72 2.52 8.91
C VAL A 399 11.06 3.56 9.97
N ARG A 400 10.15 4.51 10.25
CA ARG A 400 10.33 5.53 11.30
C ARG A 400 10.47 4.90 12.69
N GLN A 401 9.65 3.88 13.02
CA GLN A 401 9.78 3.11 14.25
C GLN A 401 11.14 2.40 14.34
N ALA A 402 11.56 1.70 13.29
CA ALA A 402 12.85 1.02 13.25
C ALA A 402 14.01 2.01 13.48
N LYS A 403 13.94 3.20 12.85
CA LYS A 403 14.92 4.26 13.05
C LYS A 403 15.00 4.72 14.49
N LYS A 404 13.84 4.91 15.17
CA LYS A 404 13.76 5.22 16.61
C LYS A 404 14.33 4.10 17.49
N MET A 405 14.22 2.85 17.08
CA MET A 405 14.85 1.70 17.73
C MET A 405 16.37 1.63 17.51
N GLY A 406 16.97 2.62 16.85
CA GLY A 406 18.41 2.70 16.57
C GLY A 406 18.87 1.94 15.34
N LYS A 407 17.95 1.45 14.50
CA LYS A 407 18.29 0.78 13.24
C LYS A 407 18.88 1.77 12.23
N LYS A 408 19.74 1.28 11.34
CA LYS A 408 20.39 2.10 10.33
C LYS A 408 19.55 2.20 9.07
N LEU A 409 19.55 3.38 8.44
CA LEU A 409 18.77 3.67 7.25
C LEU A 409 19.62 4.25 6.14
N ILE A 410 19.63 3.58 5.00
CA ILE A 410 20.20 4.06 3.73
C ILE A 410 19.03 4.40 2.82
N VAL A 411 19.04 5.56 2.19
CA VAL A 411 18.05 5.96 1.17
C VAL A 411 18.79 6.33 -0.11
N ALA A 412 18.33 5.77 -1.25
CA ALA A 412 18.80 6.15 -2.59
C ALA A 412 17.59 6.48 -3.47
N ASP A 413 17.39 7.77 -3.75
CA ASP A 413 16.25 8.28 -4.53
C ASP A 413 16.61 9.59 -5.24
N PRO A 414 16.11 9.86 -6.47
CA PRO A 414 16.31 11.14 -7.14
C PRO A 414 15.72 12.34 -6.41
N VAL A 415 14.65 12.10 -5.64
CA VAL A 415 13.92 13.10 -4.85
C VAL A 415 14.30 12.94 -3.37
N ARG A 416 14.57 14.06 -2.68
CA ARG A 416 14.78 14.04 -1.23
C ARG A 416 13.43 13.80 -0.52
N ILE A 417 13.05 12.51 -0.46
CA ILE A 417 11.81 12.04 0.17
C ILE A 417 11.84 12.20 1.70
N PRO A 418 10.70 12.20 2.40
CA PRO A 418 10.66 12.39 3.87
C PRO A 418 11.55 11.42 4.66
N LEU A 419 11.77 10.20 4.19
CA LEU A 419 12.68 9.25 4.85
C LEU A 419 14.17 9.62 4.67
N ALA A 420 14.53 10.40 3.66
CA ALA A 420 15.89 10.86 3.46
C ALA A 420 16.35 11.81 4.57
N GLU A 421 15.43 12.60 5.15
CA GLU A 421 15.70 13.51 6.24
C GLU A 421 16.18 12.81 7.54
N MET A 422 15.80 11.55 7.72
CA MET A 422 16.20 10.76 8.90
C MET A 422 17.22 9.65 8.56
N ALA A 423 17.65 9.54 7.31
CA ALA A 423 18.60 8.53 6.88
C ALA A 423 19.98 8.75 7.50
N ASP A 424 20.68 7.66 7.82
CA ASP A 424 22.11 7.73 8.16
C ASP A 424 22.94 8.06 6.92
N ILE A 425 22.52 7.54 5.75
CA ILE A 425 23.13 7.83 4.46
C ILE A 425 22.04 8.12 3.44
N TYR A 426 22.05 9.29 2.83
CA TYR A 426 21.21 9.65 1.70
C TYR A 426 22.04 9.82 0.44
N MET A 427 21.68 9.09 -0.60
CA MET A 427 22.30 9.14 -1.94
C MET A 427 21.27 9.69 -2.94
N GLN A 428 21.39 10.97 -3.30
CA GLN A 428 20.56 11.58 -4.33
C GLN A 428 21.07 11.19 -5.72
N ILE A 429 20.53 10.09 -6.25
CA ILE A 429 20.94 9.55 -7.54
C ILE A 429 20.30 10.31 -8.71
N LYS A 430 20.96 10.36 -9.86
CA LYS A 430 20.30 10.73 -11.13
C LYS A 430 19.29 9.65 -11.51
N PRO A 431 18.11 10.00 -12.05
CA PRO A 431 17.14 9.01 -12.53
C PRO A 431 17.80 7.97 -13.46
N GLY A 432 17.44 6.68 -13.29
CA GLY A 432 17.91 5.57 -14.12
C GLY A 432 19.35 5.09 -13.91
N THR A 433 19.99 5.45 -12.80
CA THR A 433 21.38 5.05 -12.53
C THR A 433 21.51 3.95 -11.47
N SER A 434 20.43 3.26 -11.10
CA SER A 434 20.40 2.26 -10.02
C SER A 434 21.34 1.07 -10.25
N VAL A 435 21.46 0.57 -11.50
CA VAL A 435 22.42 -0.49 -11.86
C VAL A 435 23.86 -0.06 -11.59
N ALA A 436 24.21 1.18 -11.96
CA ALA A 436 25.56 1.70 -11.74
C ALA A 436 25.85 1.83 -10.25
N LEU A 437 24.88 2.32 -9.45
CA LEU A 437 25.02 2.41 -8.00
C LEU A 437 25.27 1.02 -7.37
N SER A 438 24.43 0.03 -7.71
CA SER A 438 24.57 -1.33 -7.20
C SER A 438 25.92 -1.96 -7.57
N ASN A 439 26.38 -1.78 -8.82
CA ASN A 439 27.67 -2.25 -9.27
C ASN A 439 28.83 -1.56 -8.53
N GLY A 440 28.73 -0.25 -8.28
CA GLY A 440 29.73 0.51 -7.49
C GLY A 440 29.78 0.03 -6.04
N MET A 441 28.63 -0.24 -5.42
CA MET A 441 28.61 -0.83 -4.07
C MET A 441 29.22 -2.25 -4.07
N LEU A 442 28.96 -3.09 -5.06
CA LEU A 442 29.57 -4.41 -5.21
C LEU A 442 31.09 -4.33 -5.44
N ASN A 443 31.57 -3.32 -6.20
CA ASN A 443 33.01 -3.08 -6.35
C ASN A 443 33.68 -2.87 -5.01
N VAL A 444 33.11 -2.03 -4.13
CA VAL A 444 33.62 -1.79 -2.77
C VAL A 444 33.55 -3.08 -1.95
N ILE A 445 32.42 -3.78 -1.95
CA ILE A 445 32.21 -5.03 -1.18
C ILE A 445 33.30 -6.06 -1.53
N PHE A 446 33.56 -6.28 -2.82
CA PHE A 446 34.58 -7.25 -3.22
C PHE A 446 36.02 -6.76 -3.01
N SER A 447 36.32 -5.47 -3.22
CA SER A 447 37.65 -4.92 -3.04
C SER A 447 38.09 -4.89 -1.57
N GLU A 448 37.13 -4.79 -0.64
CA GLU A 448 37.39 -4.78 0.80
C GLU A 448 37.12 -6.15 1.48
N GLY A 449 36.69 -7.17 0.72
CA GLY A 449 36.46 -8.51 1.24
C GLY A 449 35.25 -8.60 2.18
N LEU A 450 34.21 -7.79 1.96
CA LEU A 450 33.00 -7.70 2.78
C LEU A 450 31.88 -8.68 2.35
N GLU A 451 32.15 -9.45 1.29
CA GLU A 451 31.20 -10.45 0.80
C GLU A 451 31.07 -11.66 1.74
N ASP A 452 29.91 -12.29 1.78
CA ASP A 452 29.68 -13.57 2.47
C ASP A 452 30.16 -14.74 1.58
N LYS A 453 31.41 -15.14 1.73
CA LYS A 453 32.06 -16.16 0.91
C LYS A 453 31.40 -17.53 1.06
N GLU A 454 30.95 -17.88 2.26
CA GLU A 454 30.30 -19.17 2.54
C GLU A 454 28.91 -19.23 1.86
N TYR A 455 28.14 -18.15 1.95
CA TYR A 455 26.84 -18.06 1.28
C TYR A 455 26.99 -18.11 -0.25
N ILE A 456 27.95 -17.36 -0.80
CA ILE A 456 28.24 -17.33 -2.23
C ILE A 456 28.57 -18.72 -2.77
N GLU A 457 29.52 -19.42 -2.15
CA GLU A 457 29.96 -20.76 -2.57
C GLU A 457 28.79 -21.75 -2.56
N LYS A 458 27.98 -21.72 -1.52
CA LYS A 458 26.89 -22.67 -1.29
C LYS A 458 25.69 -22.39 -2.17
N TYR A 459 25.29 -21.11 -2.32
CA TYR A 459 23.98 -20.74 -2.82
C TYR A 459 23.99 -19.87 -4.09
N THR A 460 25.14 -19.65 -4.72
CA THR A 460 25.19 -18.82 -5.93
C THR A 460 25.93 -19.49 -7.09
N GLU A 461 25.72 -18.94 -8.29
CA GLU A 461 26.50 -19.22 -9.51
C GLU A 461 26.77 -17.89 -10.24
N GLY A 462 27.89 -17.80 -11.00
CA GLY A 462 28.27 -16.62 -11.78
C GLY A 462 29.13 -15.60 -11.00
N ILE A 463 29.76 -15.99 -9.87
CA ILE A 463 30.51 -15.05 -9.02
C ILE A 463 31.78 -14.52 -9.69
N GLU A 464 32.51 -15.36 -10.43
CA GLU A 464 33.79 -14.94 -11.01
C GLU A 464 33.58 -13.91 -12.12
N GLU A 465 32.58 -14.12 -12.97
CA GLU A 465 32.21 -13.17 -14.01
C GLU A 465 31.73 -11.84 -13.42
N LEU A 466 30.91 -11.88 -12.36
CA LEU A 466 30.45 -10.67 -11.69
C LEU A 466 31.59 -9.92 -11.03
N ARG A 467 32.49 -10.62 -10.31
CA ARG A 467 33.65 -10.02 -9.64
C ARG A 467 34.57 -9.30 -10.62
N GLU A 468 34.81 -9.91 -11.78
CA GLU A 468 35.63 -9.30 -12.83
C GLU A 468 34.92 -8.09 -13.44
N PHE A 469 33.64 -8.22 -13.71
CA PHE A 469 32.83 -7.17 -14.35
C PHE A 469 32.73 -5.89 -13.49
N VAL A 470 32.47 -6.02 -12.19
CA VAL A 470 32.29 -4.84 -11.32
C VAL A 470 33.60 -4.09 -11.05
N LYS A 471 34.79 -4.62 -11.35
CA LYS A 471 36.05 -3.85 -11.31
C LYS A 471 36.00 -2.59 -12.15
N TYR A 472 35.15 -2.62 -13.21
CA TYR A 472 34.95 -1.46 -14.07
C TYR A 472 34.15 -0.33 -13.40
N TYR A 473 33.36 -0.62 -12.38
CA TYR A 473 32.51 0.31 -11.64
C TYR A 473 33.22 0.82 -10.36
N THR A 474 34.42 1.43 -10.50
CA THR A 474 35.05 2.04 -9.32
C THR A 474 34.17 3.12 -8.71
N PRO A 475 34.33 3.46 -7.43
CA PRO A 475 33.59 4.55 -6.80
C PRO A 475 33.62 5.87 -7.59
N GLU A 476 34.79 6.24 -8.13
CA GLU A 476 34.97 7.46 -8.94
C GLU A 476 34.20 7.42 -10.26
N LYS A 477 34.09 6.25 -10.89
CA LYS A 477 33.33 6.10 -12.11
C LYS A 477 31.86 6.10 -11.81
N THR A 478 31.46 5.42 -10.74
CA THR A 478 30.07 5.37 -10.27
C THR A 478 29.57 6.76 -9.89
N GLU A 479 30.39 7.58 -9.23
CA GLU A 479 30.08 8.99 -8.94
C GLU A 479 29.76 9.78 -10.21
N LYS A 480 30.57 9.66 -11.26
CA LYS A 480 30.34 10.36 -12.54
C LYS A 480 28.99 10.00 -13.18
N ILE A 481 28.60 8.74 -13.05
CA ILE A 481 27.33 8.23 -13.60
C ILE A 481 26.16 8.66 -12.76
N THR A 482 26.21 8.40 -11.43
CA THR A 482 25.08 8.54 -10.52
C THR A 482 24.90 9.95 -9.98
N GLY A 483 25.96 10.76 -9.94
CA GLY A 483 26.03 12.05 -9.26
C GLY A 483 26.22 11.95 -7.74
N VAL A 484 26.30 10.74 -7.18
CA VAL A 484 26.56 10.50 -5.74
C VAL A 484 28.05 10.47 -5.49
N SER A 485 28.53 11.18 -4.47
CA SER A 485 29.93 11.18 -4.15
C SER A 485 30.50 9.78 -3.84
N LYS A 486 31.71 9.52 -4.23
CA LYS A 486 32.37 8.21 -4.01
C LYS A 486 32.43 7.84 -2.53
N GLU A 487 32.58 8.82 -1.65
CA GLU A 487 32.63 8.63 -0.21
C GLU A 487 31.30 8.04 0.30
N LEU A 488 30.15 8.57 -0.14
CA LEU A 488 28.84 8.05 0.22
C LEU A 488 28.59 6.65 -0.35
N ILE A 489 29.06 6.36 -1.57
CA ILE A 489 28.96 5.02 -2.18
C ILE A 489 29.75 4.01 -1.35
N ILE A 490 30.96 4.35 -0.94
CA ILE A 490 31.82 3.50 -0.10
C ILE A 490 31.18 3.27 1.27
N GLU A 491 30.68 4.32 1.91
CA GLU A 491 30.05 4.25 3.22
C GLU A 491 28.77 3.40 3.17
N ALA A 492 27.93 3.59 2.16
CA ALA A 492 26.71 2.82 1.94
C ALA A 492 27.00 1.33 1.71
N ALA A 493 28.01 1.00 0.91
CA ALA A 493 28.41 -0.37 0.66
C ALA A 493 28.89 -1.06 1.94
N ARG A 494 29.75 -0.41 2.72
CA ARG A 494 30.25 -0.90 4.01
C ARG A 494 29.12 -1.10 5.01
N LEU A 495 28.23 -0.11 5.14
CA LEU A 495 27.08 -0.19 6.05
C LEU A 495 26.14 -1.33 5.65
N TYR A 496 25.79 -1.43 4.37
CA TYR A 496 24.92 -2.50 3.88
C TYR A 496 25.49 -3.91 4.11
N ALA A 497 26.78 -4.09 3.90
CA ALA A 497 27.48 -5.35 4.07
C ALA A 497 27.93 -5.65 5.51
N SER A 498 27.69 -4.75 6.48
CA SER A 498 28.13 -4.91 7.87
C SER A 498 27.36 -5.97 8.67
N THR A 499 26.24 -6.47 8.13
CA THR A 499 25.34 -7.42 8.80
C THR A 499 24.68 -8.37 7.80
N HIS A 500 24.16 -9.50 8.30
CA HIS A 500 23.30 -10.42 7.54
C HIS A 500 21.80 -10.16 7.73
N HIS A 501 21.45 -9.01 8.27
CA HIS A 501 20.08 -8.54 8.50
C HIS A 501 19.86 -7.18 7.83
N SER A 502 20.26 -7.07 6.55
CA SER A 502 20.02 -5.90 5.70
C SER A 502 18.76 -6.12 4.86
N TYR A 503 17.76 -5.25 5.05
CA TYR A 503 16.44 -5.31 4.43
C TYR A 503 16.38 -4.30 3.26
N ILE A 504 16.34 -4.77 2.02
CA ILE A 504 16.13 -3.92 0.84
C ILE A 504 14.62 -3.76 0.64
N ALA A 505 14.12 -2.52 0.59
CA ALA A 505 12.76 -2.22 0.13
C ALA A 505 12.78 -1.26 -1.07
N TYR A 506 12.02 -1.59 -2.10
CA TYR A 506 11.97 -0.80 -3.32
C TYR A 506 10.57 -0.80 -3.96
N ALA A 507 10.31 0.17 -4.83
CA ALA A 507 9.04 0.29 -5.54
C ALA A 507 9.28 0.70 -7.02
N MET A 508 8.34 1.45 -7.59
CA MET A 508 8.32 1.79 -9.01
C MET A 508 9.51 2.64 -9.48
N GLY A 509 10.23 3.31 -8.59
CA GLY A 509 11.47 4.02 -8.94
C GLY A 509 12.62 3.09 -9.36
N ILE A 510 12.50 1.79 -9.08
CA ILE A 510 13.40 0.74 -9.58
C ILE A 510 12.84 0.08 -10.84
N THR A 511 11.53 -0.17 -10.87
CA THR A 511 10.91 -1.03 -11.88
C THR A 511 10.51 -0.28 -13.16
N GLN A 512 10.04 0.95 -13.08
CA GLN A 512 9.47 1.72 -14.20
C GLN A 512 10.56 2.42 -15.06
N HIS A 513 11.53 1.64 -15.52
CA HIS A 513 12.63 2.06 -16.40
C HIS A 513 12.76 1.10 -17.58
N VAL A 514 13.33 1.57 -18.67
CA VAL A 514 13.65 0.76 -19.86
C VAL A 514 14.67 -0.36 -19.57
N ASN A 515 15.31 -0.35 -18.41
CA ASN A 515 16.19 -1.36 -17.85
C ASN A 515 15.71 -1.84 -16.47
N GLY A 516 14.41 -1.79 -16.22
CA GLY A 516 13.82 -2.12 -14.92
C GLY A 516 14.12 -3.52 -14.43
N THR A 517 14.18 -4.51 -15.35
CA THR A 517 14.56 -5.90 -15.03
C THR A 517 15.99 -5.98 -14.51
N ASP A 518 16.93 -5.25 -15.12
CA ASP A 518 18.33 -5.21 -14.68
C ASP A 518 18.50 -4.44 -13.37
N ASN A 519 17.72 -3.36 -13.15
CA ASN A 519 17.69 -2.67 -11.87
C ASN A 519 17.32 -3.64 -10.73
N VAL A 520 16.28 -4.45 -10.90
CA VAL A 520 15.85 -5.44 -9.90
C VAL A 520 16.91 -6.53 -9.70
N ALA A 521 17.48 -7.06 -10.78
CA ALA A 521 18.53 -8.08 -10.72
C ALA A 521 19.81 -7.56 -10.02
N SER A 522 20.13 -6.26 -10.14
CA SER A 522 21.26 -5.65 -9.46
C SER A 522 21.11 -5.63 -7.93
N LEU A 523 19.86 -5.41 -7.44
CA LEU A 523 19.56 -5.54 -6.01
C LEU A 523 19.66 -6.99 -5.53
N SER A 524 19.28 -7.96 -6.40
CA SER A 524 19.49 -9.37 -6.14
C SER A 524 20.96 -9.72 -5.95
N ASN A 525 21.84 -9.18 -6.81
CA ASN A 525 23.29 -9.38 -6.67
C ASN A 525 23.80 -8.89 -5.30
N LEU A 526 23.37 -7.69 -4.85
CA LEU A 526 23.75 -7.16 -3.53
C LEU A 526 23.36 -8.11 -2.40
N ALA A 527 22.11 -8.58 -2.39
CA ALA A 527 21.60 -9.46 -1.33
C ALA A 527 22.28 -10.84 -1.34
N LEU A 528 22.49 -11.42 -2.52
CA LEU A 528 23.18 -12.71 -2.69
C LEU A 528 24.65 -12.64 -2.28
N CYS A 529 25.38 -11.59 -2.67
CA CYS A 529 26.80 -11.44 -2.36
C CYS A 529 27.08 -11.18 -0.86
N THR A 530 26.11 -10.68 -0.12
CA THR A 530 26.23 -10.37 1.31
C THR A 530 25.47 -11.33 2.23
N GLY A 531 24.88 -12.41 1.69
CA GLY A 531 24.12 -13.39 2.46
C GLY A 531 22.84 -12.84 3.11
N ASN A 532 22.32 -11.71 2.62
CA ASN A 532 21.11 -11.04 3.11
C ASN A 532 19.84 -11.60 2.47
N LEU A 533 19.64 -12.92 2.52
CA LEU A 533 18.48 -13.60 1.97
C LEU A 533 18.10 -14.81 2.83
N GLY A 534 16.79 -15.10 2.96
CA GLY A 534 16.28 -16.28 3.66
C GLY A 534 16.35 -16.19 5.19
N LYS A 535 16.52 -15.00 5.74
CA LYS A 535 16.61 -14.73 7.18
C LYS A 535 15.61 -13.66 7.59
N LYS A 536 15.16 -13.67 8.83
CA LYS A 536 14.30 -12.62 9.40
C LYS A 536 15.02 -11.27 9.38
N GLY A 537 14.30 -10.21 9.01
CA GLY A 537 14.86 -8.87 8.97
C GLY A 537 15.87 -8.63 7.83
N SER A 538 15.82 -9.43 6.77
CA SER A 538 16.68 -9.29 5.59
C SER A 538 15.87 -9.34 4.28
N GLY A 539 16.53 -9.58 3.17
CA GLY A 539 15.89 -9.94 1.91
C GLY A 539 15.64 -8.78 0.96
N ILE A 540 14.93 -9.13 -0.12
CA ILE A 540 14.56 -8.22 -1.22
C ILE A 540 13.04 -8.08 -1.20
N ASN A 541 12.58 -6.88 -0.94
CA ASN A 541 11.21 -6.62 -0.54
C ASN A 541 10.54 -5.58 -1.45
N PRO A 542 10.04 -5.98 -2.64
CA PRO A 542 9.27 -5.12 -3.52
C PRO A 542 7.95 -4.69 -2.88
N LEU A 543 7.70 -3.39 -2.85
CA LEU A 543 6.48 -2.81 -2.33
C LEU A 543 5.45 -2.64 -3.46
N ARG A 544 4.54 -3.61 -3.59
CA ARG A 544 3.47 -3.58 -4.59
C ARG A 544 2.55 -2.38 -4.38
N GLY A 545 2.31 -1.60 -5.44
CA GLY A 545 1.56 -0.35 -5.35
C GLY A 545 0.06 -0.53 -5.10
N GLN A 546 -0.57 -1.53 -5.72
CA GLN A 546 -2.00 -1.80 -5.61
C GLN A 546 -2.28 -2.99 -4.71
N ASN A 547 -3.50 -3.02 -4.14
CA ASN A 547 -3.92 -3.95 -3.09
C ASN A 547 -3.79 -5.44 -3.47
N ASN A 548 -4.11 -5.80 -4.71
CA ASN A 548 -4.12 -7.19 -5.19
C ASN A 548 -3.24 -7.43 -6.42
N VAL A 549 -2.23 -6.60 -6.67
CA VAL A 549 -1.34 -6.82 -7.82
C VAL A 549 -0.55 -8.12 -7.70
N GLN A 550 -0.23 -8.56 -6.49
CA GLN A 550 0.37 -9.87 -6.26
C GLN A 550 -0.63 -10.96 -6.62
N GLY A 551 -1.87 -10.87 -6.13
CA GLY A 551 -2.90 -11.87 -6.39
C GLY A 551 -3.29 -11.98 -7.86
N ALA A 552 -3.43 -10.88 -8.59
CA ALA A 552 -3.70 -10.92 -10.03
C ALA A 552 -2.60 -11.66 -10.81
N CYS A 553 -1.32 -11.45 -10.43
CA CYS A 553 -0.22 -12.25 -10.98
C CYS A 553 -0.34 -13.75 -10.58
N ASP A 554 -0.62 -14.02 -9.30
CA ASP A 554 -0.75 -15.39 -8.78
C ASP A 554 -1.88 -16.16 -9.46
N MET A 555 -2.97 -15.46 -9.82
CA MET A 555 -4.13 -16.03 -10.52
C MET A 555 -3.93 -16.20 -12.02
N GLY A 556 -2.74 -15.89 -12.55
CA GLY A 556 -2.41 -16.08 -13.95
C GLY A 556 -3.02 -15.06 -14.91
N ALA A 557 -3.37 -13.85 -14.44
CA ALA A 557 -3.78 -12.75 -15.32
C ALA A 557 -2.55 -12.15 -16.04
N LEU A 558 -1.77 -13.01 -16.68
CA LEU A 558 -0.50 -12.75 -17.38
C LEU A 558 -0.48 -13.50 -18.70
N PRO A 559 0.07 -12.94 -19.78
CA PRO A 559 -0.03 -13.55 -21.12
C PRO A 559 0.78 -14.85 -21.31
N THR A 560 1.68 -15.15 -20.40
CA THR A 560 2.59 -16.29 -20.46
C THR A 560 2.37 -17.32 -19.36
N ASP A 561 1.47 -17.05 -18.41
CA ASP A 561 1.36 -17.83 -17.18
C ASP A 561 -0.09 -18.17 -16.83
N TYR A 562 -0.33 -19.44 -16.54
CA TYR A 562 -1.51 -19.90 -15.79
C TYR A 562 -1.38 -19.56 -14.30
N PRO A 563 -2.43 -19.77 -13.48
CA PRO A 563 -2.35 -19.60 -12.02
C PRO A 563 -1.12 -20.28 -11.42
N GLY A 564 -0.45 -19.59 -10.49
CA GLY A 564 0.78 -20.09 -9.84
C GLY A 564 2.04 -19.99 -10.72
N TYR A 565 2.09 -19.08 -11.69
CA TYR A 565 3.23 -18.85 -12.59
C TYR A 565 3.61 -20.04 -13.45
N GLN A 566 2.66 -20.93 -13.72
CA GLN A 566 2.81 -22.12 -14.55
C GLN A 566 2.76 -21.71 -16.03
N LYS A 567 3.75 -22.11 -16.84
CA LYS A 567 3.91 -21.58 -18.20
C LYS A 567 2.89 -22.15 -19.19
N VAL A 568 2.21 -21.29 -19.97
CA VAL A 568 1.20 -21.68 -20.97
C VAL A 568 1.75 -22.56 -22.11
N PHE A 569 3.04 -22.48 -22.38
CA PHE A 569 3.75 -23.20 -23.40
C PHE A 569 4.45 -24.49 -22.89
N ASP A 570 4.28 -24.86 -21.63
CA ASP A 570 4.74 -26.13 -21.06
C ASP A 570 3.66 -27.18 -21.31
N PRO A 571 3.95 -28.26 -22.11
CA PRO A 571 2.94 -29.23 -22.49
C PRO A 571 2.32 -30.00 -21.31
N VAL A 572 3.10 -30.24 -20.24
CA VAL A 572 2.61 -30.95 -19.05
C VAL A 572 1.66 -30.07 -18.27
N VAL A 573 2.02 -28.80 -18.11
CA VAL A 573 1.17 -27.79 -17.45
C VAL A 573 -0.12 -27.62 -18.25
N GLN A 574 -0.02 -27.43 -19.56
CA GLN A 574 -1.18 -27.26 -20.43
C GLN A 574 -2.15 -28.46 -20.34
N GLU A 575 -1.65 -29.69 -20.38
CA GLU A 575 -2.47 -30.89 -20.23
C GLU A 575 -3.22 -30.93 -18.87
N ASN A 576 -2.58 -30.50 -17.80
CA ASN A 576 -3.22 -30.43 -16.48
C ASN A 576 -4.39 -29.43 -16.46
N PHE A 577 -4.20 -28.26 -17.06
CA PHE A 577 -5.28 -27.25 -17.16
C PHE A 577 -6.37 -27.66 -18.15
N GLU A 578 -6.03 -28.33 -19.27
CA GLU A 578 -7.02 -28.91 -20.20
C GLU A 578 -7.91 -29.96 -19.51
N LYS A 579 -7.33 -30.78 -18.66
CA LYS A 579 -8.08 -31.77 -17.85
C LYS A 579 -8.98 -31.05 -16.80
N ALA A 580 -8.43 -30.06 -16.12
CA ALA A 580 -9.15 -29.34 -15.07
C ALA A 580 -10.34 -28.53 -15.62
N TRP A 581 -10.17 -27.88 -16.78
CA TRP A 581 -11.18 -27.02 -17.40
C TRP A 581 -12.00 -27.70 -18.50
N GLY A 582 -11.65 -28.92 -18.92
CA GLY A 582 -12.40 -29.71 -19.87
C GLY A 582 -12.37 -29.20 -21.33
N VAL A 583 -11.42 -28.36 -21.70
CA VAL A 583 -11.29 -27.77 -23.04
C VAL A 583 -9.85 -27.77 -23.51
N LYS A 584 -9.65 -27.69 -24.83
CA LYS A 584 -8.33 -27.46 -25.42
C LYS A 584 -7.90 -26.01 -25.24
N LEU A 585 -6.64 -25.80 -24.91
CA LEU A 585 -6.06 -24.50 -24.62
C LEU A 585 -4.99 -24.09 -25.62
N SER A 586 -4.80 -22.80 -25.82
CA SER A 586 -3.73 -22.25 -26.65
C SER A 586 -2.37 -22.37 -25.95
N SER A 587 -1.34 -22.77 -26.68
CA SER A 587 0.06 -22.72 -26.21
C SER A 587 0.80 -21.46 -26.64
N ASN A 588 0.15 -20.56 -27.41
CA ASN A 588 0.72 -19.30 -27.86
C ASN A 588 0.90 -18.35 -26.70
N LYS A 589 1.96 -17.58 -26.71
CA LYS A 589 2.10 -16.44 -25.80
C LYS A 589 1.12 -15.34 -26.21
N GLY A 590 0.39 -14.79 -25.25
CA GLY A 590 -0.51 -13.68 -25.50
C GLY A 590 0.22 -12.32 -25.59
N TYR A 591 -0.51 -11.30 -26.03
CA TYR A 591 -0.08 -9.90 -25.98
C TYR A 591 -0.05 -9.38 -24.54
N THR A 592 0.96 -8.55 -24.24
CA THR A 592 0.99 -7.75 -23.00
C THR A 592 0.08 -6.53 -23.14
N VAL A 593 -0.20 -5.81 -22.03
CA VAL A 593 -0.90 -4.49 -22.08
C VAL A 593 -0.23 -3.57 -23.12
N THR A 594 1.10 -3.45 -23.04
CA THR A 594 1.90 -2.59 -23.92
C THR A 594 2.00 -3.06 -25.37
N ASP A 595 1.79 -4.34 -25.65
CA ASP A 595 1.71 -4.88 -27.01
C ASP A 595 0.28 -4.77 -27.60
N THR A 596 -0.75 -4.79 -26.74
CA THR A 596 -2.16 -4.80 -27.14
C THR A 596 -2.59 -3.47 -27.81
N ILE A 597 -2.17 -2.33 -27.24
CA ILE A 597 -2.53 -1.02 -27.80
C ILE A 597 -2.01 -0.83 -29.25
N PRO A 598 -0.72 -1.05 -29.56
CA PRO A 598 -0.26 -1.09 -30.95
C PRO A 598 -0.99 -2.11 -31.83
N ALA A 599 -1.27 -3.32 -31.30
CA ALA A 599 -1.95 -4.36 -32.05
C ALA A 599 -3.40 -3.97 -32.45
N ILE A 600 -4.09 -3.18 -31.63
CA ILE A 600 -5.39 -2.61 -32.00
C ILE A 600 -5.25 -1.65 -33.19
N LEU A 601 -4.26 -0.77 -33.14
CA LEU A 601 -4.01 0.21 -34.22
C LEU A 601 -3.59 -0.46 -35.52
N GLU A 602 -2.91 -1.61 -35.43
CA GLU A 602 -2.54 -2.44 -36.57
C GLU A 602 -3.65 -3.40 -37.03
N ASP A 603 -4.88 -3.28 -36.52
CA ASP A 603 -6.02 -4.13 -36.85
C ASP A 603 -5.93 -5.62 -36.45
N LYS A 604 -4.96 -5.98 -35.61
CA LYS A 604 -4.78 -7.35 -35.13
C LYS A 604 -5.75 -7.71 -33.99
N ILE A 605 -6.03 -6.75 -33.11
CA ILE A 605 -7.03 -6.87 -32.04
C ILE A 605 -8.27 -6.05 -32.43
N LYS A 606 -9.43 -6.67 -32.34
CA LYS A 606 -10.73 -6.11 -32.73
C LYS A 606 -11.65 -5.86 -31.53
N LEU A 607 -11.46 -6.62 -30.45
CA LEU A 607 -12.23 -6.50 -29.23
C LEU A 607 -11.30 -6.45 -28.01
N LEU A 608 -11.53 -5.46 -27.13
CA LEU A 608 -10.82 -5.30 -25.88
C LEU A 608 -11.80 -5.31 -24.69
N TYR A 609 -11.64 -6.27 -23.78
CA TYR A 609 -12.40 -6.34 -22.54
C TYR A 609 -11.57 -5.81 -21.37
N ILE A 610 -12.03 -4.79 -20.68
CA ILE A 610 -11.32 -4.10 -19.59
C ILE A 610 -12.09 -4.26 -18.29
N MET A 611 -11.51 -4.88 -17.28
CA MET A 611 -12.11 -5.08 -15.96
C MET A 611 -11.36 -4.25 -14.91
N GLY A 612 -12.01 -3.21 -14.35
CA GLY A 612 -11.48 -2.42 -13.23
C GLY A 612 -10.18 -1.66 -13.49
N GLU A 613 -9.89 -1.32 -14.74
CA GLU A 613 -8.71 -0.55 -15.16
C GLU A 613 -9.12 0.70 -15.94
N ASN A 614 -8.23 1.71 -15.97
CA ASN A 614 -8.47 2.99 -16.63
C ASN A 614 -7.27 3.39 -17.53
N PRO A 615 -6.99 2.62 -18.62
CA PRO A 615 -5.84 2.83 -19.47
C PRO A 615 -5.78 4.21 -20.12
N ALA A 616 -6.91 4.87 -20.40
CA ALA A 616 -6.94 6.26 -20.90
C ALA A 616 -6.26 7.27 -19.94
N VAL A 617 -5.96 6.87 -18.69
CA VAL A 617 -5.23 7.71 -17.72
C VAL A 617 -3.93 7.06 -17.28
N SER A 618 -3.91 5.73 -17.14
CA SER A 618 -2.77 5.01 -16.54
C SER A 618 -1.66 4.64 -17.50
N ASP A 619 -1.99 4.47 -18.80
CA ASP A 619 -1.05 3.98 -19.79
C ASP A 619 -0.23 5.12 -20.41
N PRO A 620 0.98 4.82 -20.92
CA PRO A 620 1.82 5.85 -21.53
C PRO A 620 1.26 6.30 -22.88
N ASP A 621 1.59 7.51 -23.29
CA ASP A 621 1.14 8.11 -24.56
C ASP A 621 -0.40 8.06 -24.67
N THR A 622 -1.07 8.85 -23.83
CA THR A 622 -2.54 8.89 -23.71
C THR A 622 -3.24 9.02 -25.06
N ALA A 623 -2.73 9.87 -25.97
CA ALA A 623 -3.33 10.07 -27.29
C ALA A 623 -3.30 8.81 -28.15
N HIS A 624 -2.27 7.99 -27.99
CA HIS A 624 -2.14 6.69 -28.67
C HIS A 624 -3.14 5.66 -28.13
N VAL A 625 -3.34 5.65 -26.81
CA VAL A 625 -4.32 4.80 -26.13
C VAL A 625 -5.74 5.16 -26.54
N GLU A 626 -6.10 6.45 -26.54
CA GLU A 626 -7.44 6.93 -26.93
C GLU A 626 -7.79 6.51 -28.37
N LYS A 627 -6.87 6.71 -29.32
CA LYS A 627 -7.06 6.25 -30.72
C LYS A 627 -7.27 4.73 -30.82
N ALA A 628 -6.61 3.94 -29.98
CA ALA A 628 -6.81 2.51 -29.95
C ALA A 628 -8.20 2.14 -29.40
N LEU A 629 -8.62 2.82 -28.32
CA LEU A 629 -9.95 2.61 -27.73
C LEU A 629 -11.08 3.02 -28.67
N GLU A 630 -10.91 4.09 -29.47
CA GLU A 630 -11.87 4.50 -30.50
C GLU A 630 -12.01 3.47 -31.65
N LYS A 631 -10.96 2.68 -31.91
CA LYS A 631 -10.91 1.74 -33.04
C LYS A 631 -11.45 0.36 -32.72
N ALA A 632 -11.24 -0.13 -31.50
CA ALA A 632 -11.68 -1.45 -31.05
C ALA A 632 -13.15 -1.43 -30.60
N PHE A 633 -13.80 -2.61 -30.61
CA PHE A 633 -15.00 -2.81 -29.80
C PHE A 633 -14.58 -2.96 -28.33
N VAL A 634 -15.02 -2.04 -27.50
CA VAL A 634 -14.54 -1.94 -26.11
C VAL A 634 -15.63 -2.32 -25.11
N VAL A 635 -15.33 -3.27 -24.25
CA VAL A 635 -16.19 -3.65 -23.09
C VAL A 635 -15.49 -3.20 -21.82
N VAL A 636 -16.17 -2.44 -20.97
CA VAL A 636 -15.65 -1.99 -19.68
C VAL A 636 -16.53 -2.52 -18.55
N GLN A 637 -15.90 -3.05 -17.51
CA GLN A 637 -16.56 -3.48 -16.28
C GLN A 637 -15.92 -2.69 -15.12
N ASP A 638 -16.67 -1.73 -14.54
CA ASP A 638 -16.14 -0.79 -13.54
C ASP A 638 -17.22 -0.27 -12.59
N LEU A 639 -16.79 0.48 -11.58
CA LEU A 639 -17.64 1.13 -10.58
C LEU A 639 -18.26 2.43 -11.08
N PHE A 640 -17.60 3.11 -12.00
CA PHE A 640 -17.92 4.46 -12.48
C PHE A 640 -17.73 4.56 -13.98
N LEU A 641 -18.37 5.55 -14.59
CA LEU A 641 -18.09 5.93 -15.98
C LEU A 641 -16.76 6.68 -16.01
N THR A 642 -15.66 5.92 -16.08
CA THR A 642 -14.28 6.44 -16.16
C THR A 642 -13.97 7.02 -17.53
N GLU A 643 -12.81 7.67 -17.69
CA GLU A 643 -12.31 8.15 -18.97
C GLU A 643 -12.28 7.03 -20.01
N THR A 644 -11.80 5.85 -19.63
CA THR A 644 -11.82 4.65 -20.48
C THR A 644 -13.24 4.18 -20.81
N ALA A 645 -14.14 4.19 -19.82
CA ALA A 645 -15.52 3.76 -20.02
C ALA A 645 -16.30 4.66 -20.98
N GLN A 646 -15.86 5.91 -21.23
CA GLN A 646 -16.46 6.79 -22.22
C GLN A 646 -16.24 6.30 -23.65
N PHE A 647 -15.19 5.53 -23.92
CA PHE A 647 -14.94 4.89 -25.21
C PHE A 647 -15.68 3.56 -25.38
N ALA A 648 -16.23 2.99 -24.32
CA ALA A 648 -16.82 1.65 -24.34
C ALA A 648 -18.10 1.56 -25.22
N ASP A 649 -18.29 0.40 -25.85
CA ASP A 649 -19.54 0.01 -26.51
C ASP A 649 -20.52 -0.57 -25.50
N VAL A 650 -20.00 -1.30 -24.49
CA VAL A 650 -20.79 -1.85 -23.39
C VAL A 650 -20.09 -1.59 -22.07
N VAL A 651 -20.84 -1.14 -21.05
CA VAL A 651 -20.34 -0.92 -19.69
C VAL A 651 -21.16 -1.77 -18.72
N PHE A 652 -20.47 -2.63 -17.97
CA PHE A 652 -21.06 -3.42 -16.88
C PHE A 652 -20.81 -2.79 -15.51
N PRO A 653 -21.84 -2.63 -14.66
CA PRO A 653 -21.73 -2.06 -13.32
C PRO A 653 -21.20 -3.10 -12.34
N SER A 654 -19.98 -2.93 -11.85
CA SER A 654 -19.33 -3.81 -10.88
C SER A 654 -19.69 -3.49 -9.43
N THR A 655 -19.61 -4.50 -8.55
CA THR A 655 -19.61 -4.31 -7.11
C THR A 655 -18.24 -3.78 -6.63
N ALA A 656 -18.27 -2.86 -5.66
CA ALA A 656 -17.05 -2.43 -4.96
C ALA A 656 -16.57 -3.52 -3.99
N PHE A 657 -15.30 -3.43 -3.55
CA PHE A 657 -14.73 -4.39 -2.59
C PHE A 657 -15.56 -4.55 -1.30
N ALA A 658 -16.25 -3.48 -0.85
CA ALA A 658 -17.11 -3.50 0.32
C ALA A 658 -18.50 -4.11 0.05
N GLU A 659 -18.84 -4.41 -1.20
CA GLU A 659 -20.12 -4.96 -1.64
C GLU A 659 -20.04 -6.45 -1.98
N LYS A 660 -18.84 -7.06 -1.96
CA LYS A 660 -18.57 -8.46 -2.34
C LYS A 660 -17.72 -9.21 -1.33
N ASP A 661 -17.71 -10.51 -1.43
CA ASP A 661 -16.79 -11.42 -0.76
C ASP A 661 -15.66 -11.85 -1.72
N GLY A 662 -14.54 -12.27 -1.15
CA GLY A 662 -13.40 -12.76 -1.91
C GLY A 662 -12.10 -12.71 -1.11
N THR A 663 -10.96 -12.70 -1.84
CA THR A 663 -9.63 -12.61 -1.23
C THR A 663 -8.74 -11.61 -1.97
N PHE A 664 -7.84 -10.95 -1.23
CA PHE A 664 -6.70 -10.20 -1.77
C PHE A 664 -5.39 -10.88 -1.36
N THR A 665 -4.38 -10.78 -2.20
CA THR A 665 -3.01 -11.16 -1.85
C THR A 665 -2.14 -9.91 -1.80
N ASN A 666 -1.67 -9.55 -0.61
CA ASN A 666 -0.87 -8.35 -0.39
C ASN A 666 0.60 -8.51 -0.85
N THR A 667 1.41 -7.45 -0.71
CA THR A 667 2.80 -7.43 -1.17
C THR A 667 3.68 -8.52 -0.54
N GLU A 668 3.40 -8.91 0.73
CA GLU A 668 4.12 -9.98 1.44
C GLU A 668 3.56 -11.40 1.17
N ARG A 669 2.84 -11.58 0.06
CA ARG A 669 2.26 -12.88 -0.34
C ARG A 669 1.18 -13.40 0.59
N ARG A 670 0.59 -12.55 1.41
CA ARG A 670 -0.45 -12.92 2.37
C ARG A 670 -1.82 -12.83 1.72
N VAL A 671 -2.50 -13.97 1.63
CA VAL A 671 -3.89 -14.08 1.18
C VAL A 671 -4.80 -13.72 2.36
N GLN A 672 -5.67 -12.74 2.15
CA GLN A 672 -6.51 -12.14 3.18
C GLN A 672 -7.96 -12.06 2.71
N ARG A 673 -8.90 -12.25 3.64
CA ARG A 673 -10.34 -12.18 3.32
C ARG A 673 -10.79 -10.74 3.04
N VAL A 674 -11.52 -10.58 1.95
CA VAL A 674 -12.41 -9.45 1.66
C VAL A 674 -13.81 -9.88 2.04
N ARG A 675 -14.50 -9.08 2.87
CA ARG A 675 -15.86 -9.41 3.35
C ARG A 675 -16.83 -8.33 2.91
N LYS A 676 -18.01 -8.77 2.52
CA LYS A 676 -19.11 -7.88 2.20
C LYS A 676 -19.50 -7.05 3.42
N VAL A 677 -19.42 -5.74 3.28
CA VAL A 677 -19.70 -4.74 4.33
C VAL A 677 -21.09 -4.13 4.15
N VAL A 678 -21.48 -3.87 2.89
CA VAL A 678 -22.76 -3.24 2.52
C VAL A 678 -23.39 -3.98 1.35
N PRO A 679 -24.70 -3.87 1.15
CA PRO A 679 -25.34 -4.44 -0.03
C PRO A 679 -24.88 -3.75 -1.33
N ALA A 680 -24.90 -4.48 -2.43
CA ALA A 680 -24.60 -3.98 -3.76
C ALA A 680 -25.54 -2.82 -4.15
N LYS A 681 -25.05 -1.86 -4.93
CA LYS A 681 -25.82 -0.71 -5.44
C LYS A 681 -26.61 -1.08 -6.69
N GLY A 682 -27.88 -0.71 -6.73
CA GLY A 682 -28.73 -0.94 -7.91
C GLY A 682 -28.71 -2.40 -8.36
N GLU A 683 -28.40 -2.62 -9.63
CA GLU A 683 -28.27 -3.94 -10.24
C GLU A 683 -26.81 -4.40 -10.39
N CYS A 684 -25.85 -3.76 -9.69
CA CYS A 684 -24.43 -4.18 -9.73
C CYS A 684 -24.29 -5.66 -9.39
N ARG A 685 -23.39 -6.33 -10.11
CA ARG A 685 -23.04 -7.74 -9.90
C ARG A 685 -21.55 -7.87 -9.64
N ASP A 686 -21.19 -8.96 -8.96
CA ASP A 686 -19.78 -9.33 -8.79
C ASP A 686 -19.14 -9.63 -10.15
N ASP A 687 -17.87 -9.31 -10.29
CA ASP A 687 -17.19 -9.42 -11.58
C ASP A 687 -17.17 -10.88 -12.05
N TRP A 688 -16.89 -11.83 -11.16
CA TRP A 688 -16.95 -13.26 -11.45
C TRP A 688 -18.31 -13.72 -11.95
N TRP A 689 -19.42 -13.13 -11.47
CA TRP A 689 -20.76 -13.48 -11.94
C TRP A 689 -20.97 -13.05 -13.40
N THR A 690 -20.56 -11.84 -13.76
CA THR A 690 -20.66 -11.32 -15.14
C THR A 690 -19.87 -12.22 -16.10
N LEU A 691 -18.64 -12.59 -15.70
CA LEU A 691 -17.79 -13.48 -16.49
C LEU A 691 -18.42 -14.88 -16.65
N MET A 692 -18.98 -15.46 -15.58
CA MET A 692 -19.70 -16.74 -15.63
C MET A 692 -20.86 -16.69 -16.62
N GLN A 693 -21.65 -15.59 -16.63
CA GLN A 693 -22.76 -15.43 -17.57
C GLN A 693 -22.29 -15.37 -19.03
N LEU A 694 -21.18 -14.67 -19.29
CA LEU A 694 -20.58 -14.63 -20.64
C LEU A 694 -20.03 -15.99 -21.05
N MET A 695 -19.31 -16.69 -20.15
CA MET A 695 -18.78 -18.04 -20.43
C MET A 695 -19.90 -19.01 -20.86
N ASN A 696 -21.00 -19.01 -20.13
CA ASN A 696 -22.16 -19.85 -20.47
C ASN A 696 -22.77 -19.48 -21.83
N ARG A 697 -22.88 -18.20 -22.19
CA ARG A 697 -23.36 -17.75 -23.52
C ARG A 697 -22.42 -18.10 -24.65
N LEU A 698 -21.12 -18.22 -24.37
CA LEU A 698 -20.12 -18.70 -25.33
C LEU A 698 -20.03 -20.22 -25.45
N GLY A 699 -20.89 -20.96 -24.75
CA GLY A 699 -20.96 -22.42 -24.78
C GLY A 699 -20.00 -23.13 -23.80
N TYR A 700 -19.31 -22.40 -22.93
CA TYR A 700 -18.51 -22.97 -21.84
C TYR A 700 -19.35 -23.04 -20.56
N SER A 701 -19.92 -24.21 -20.27
CA SER A 701 -20.80 -24.40 -19.11
C SER A 701 -20.03 -24.37 -17.79
N CYS A 702 -20.34 -23.40 -16.93
CA CYS A 702 -19.82 -23.33 -15.57
C CYS A 702 -20.89 -22.73 -14.64
N HIS A 703 -20.81 -23.05 -13.35
CA HIS A 703 -21.73 -22.54 -12.34
C HIS A 703 -21.00 -22.36 -11.02
N TYR A 704 -21.15 -21.17 -10.43
CA TYR A 704 -20.67 -20.81 -9.10
C TYR A 704 -21.79 -20.05 -8.39
N ASP A 705 -22.08 -20.40 -7.13
CA ASP A 705 -23.09 -19.70 -6.30
C ASP A 705 -22.47 -18.53 -5.53
N LYS A 706 -21.18 -18.64 -5.17
CA LYS A 706 -20.46 -17.66 -4.35
C LYS A 706 -18.98 -17.61 -4.73
N ALA A 707 -18.28 -16.54 -4.34
CA ALA A 707 -16.85 -16.37 -4.58
C ALA A 707 -15.99 -17.53 -4.02
N GLU A 708 -16.40 -18.13 -2.90
CA GLU A 708 -15.72 -19.29 -2.31
C GLU A 708 -15.70 -20.50 -3.25
N ASP A 709 -16.71 -20.72 -4.07
CA ASP A 709 -16.73 -21.84 -5.03
C ASP A 709 -15.65 -21.62 -6.12
N VAL A 710 -15.45 -20.37 -6.53
CA VAL A 710 -14.37 -20.00 -7.44
C VAL A 710 -13.01 -20.22 -6.76
N PHE A 711 -12.89 -19.87 -5.46
CA PHE A 711 -11.66 -20.08 -4.70
C PHE A 711 -11.33 -21.57 -4.52
N GLU A 712 -12.32 -22.40 -4.27
CA GLU A 712 -12.14 -23.86 -4.19
C GLU A 712 -11.63 -24.44 -5.51
N GLU A 713 -12.09 -23.95 -6.65
CA GLU A 713 -11.54 -24.38 -7.95
C GLU A 713 -10.11 -23.87 -8.15
N LEU A 714 -9.84 -22.57 -7.93
CA LEU A 714 -8.52 -22.00 -8.18
C LEU A 714 -7.41 -22.67 -7.35
N ARG A 715 -7.69 -23.05 -6.09
CA ARG A 715 -6.69 -23.73 -5.25
C ARG A 715 -6.34 -25.13 -5.74
N THR A 716 -7.23 -25.80 -6.47
CA THR A 716 -6.94 -27.12 -7.03
C THR A 716 -5.95 -27.07 -8.19
N VAL A 717 -5.88 -25.96 -8.91
CA VAL A 717 -4.99 -25.75 -10.07
C VAL A 717 -3.78 -24.87 -9.75
N THR A 718 -3.70 -24.35 -8.50
CA THR A 718 -2.65 -23.44 -8.04
C THR A 718 -1.87 -24.09 -6.88
N PRO A 719 -0.78 -24.83 -7.14
CA PRO A 719 -0.08 -25.61 -6.09
C PRO A 719 0.35 -24.79 -4.88
N SER A 720 0.73 -23.52 -5.08
CA SER A 720 1.12 -22.62 -3.98
C SER A 720 -0.04 -22.21 -3.07
N TYR A 721 -1.29 -22.39 -3.49
CA TYR A 721 -2.53 -22.09 -2.76
C TYR A 721 -3.28 -23.34 -2.30
N ALA A 722 -2.85 -24.53 -2.69
CA ALA A 722 -3.61 -25.78 -2.52
C ALA A 722 -4.07 -26.05 -1.08
N GLY A 723 -3.28 -25.65 -0.09
CA GLY A 723 -3.61 -25.79 1.32
C GLY A 723 -4.47 -24.65 1.91
N MET A 724 -4.89 -23.68 1.13
CA MET A 724 -5.66 -22.52 1.62
C MET A 724 -7.16 -22.77 1.45
N THR A 725 -7.93 -22.57 2.52
CA THR A 725 -9.38 -22.49 2.50
C THR A 725 -9.82 -21.17 3.10
N TYR A 726 -11.05 -20.71 2.82
CA TYR A 726 -11.59 -19.53 3.45
C TYR A 726 -11.57 -19.61 4.97
N GLU A 727 -11.92 -20.77 5.54
CA GLU A 727 -11.86 -21.02 6.99
C GLU A 727 -10.45 -20.81 7.55
N ARG A 728 -9.43 -21.35 6.90
CA ARG A 728 -8.04 -21.20 7.33
C ARG A 728 -7.53 -19.77 7.18
N ILE A 729 -7.90 -19.09 6.12
CA ILE A 729 -7.53 -17.67 5.88
C ILE A 729 -8.20 -16.78 6.94
N GLU A 730 -9.41 -17.11 7.38
CA GLU A 730 -10.16 -16.35 8.40
C GLU A 730 -9.68 -16.60 9.82
N LYS A 731 -9.06 -17.74 10.07
CA LYS A 731 -8.62 -18.13 11.42
C LYS A 731 -7.75 -17.04 12.04
N ASP A 732 -8.20 -16.50 13.15
CA ASP A 732 -7.54 -15.42 13.89
C ASP A 732 -7.35 -14.11 13.10
N GLY A 733 -7.95 -13.99 11.92
CA GLY A 733 -7.83 -12.82 11.04
C GLY A 733 -6.43 -12.56 10.50
N GLN A 734 -5.55 -13.58 10.53
CA GLN A 734 -4.13 -13.44 10.18
C GLN A 734 -3.85 -13.59 8.68
N GLY A 735 -4.75 -14.24 7.92
CA GLY A 735 -4.46 -14.65 6.54
C GLY A 735 -3.35 -15.71 6.47
N LEU A 736 -3.03 -16.16 5.26
CA LEU A 736 -1.99 -17.18 5.01
C LEU A 736 -1.04 -16.72 3.91
N GLN A 737 0.27 -16.89 4.13
CA GLN A 737 1.28 -16.57 3.12
C GLN A 737 1.63 -17.80 2.29
N TRP A 738 1.58 -17.63 0.97
CA TRP A 738 2.02 -18.69 0.05
C TRP A 738 3.57 -18.76 -0.05
N PRO A 739 4.17 -19.92 -0.43
CA PRO A 739 3.56 -21.22 -0.68
C PRO A 739 2.89 -21.84 0.55
N CYS A 740 1.67 -22.41 0.35
CA CYS A 740 0.93 -23.18 1.34
C CYS A 740 0.34 -24.41 0.64
N PRO A 741 1.17 -25.46 0.39
CA PRO A 741 0.82 -26.55 -0.51
C PRO A 741 -0.16 -27.57 0.06
N THR A 742 -0.35 -27.63 1.39
CA THR A 742 -1.24 -28.57 2.09
C THR A 742 -2.01 -27.88 3.20
N GLU A 743 -3.14 -28.45 3.60
CA GLU A 743 -4.02 -27.84 4.63
C GLU A 743 -3.42 -27.84 6.03
N ASP A 744 -2.42 -28.65 6.31
CA ASP A 744 -1.66 -28.64 7.58
C ASP A 744 -0.44 -27.68 7.53
N HIS A 745 -0.07 -27.17 6.35
CA HIS A 745 1.08 -26.28 6.21
C HIS A 745 0.78 -24.88 6.81
N PRO A 746 1.67 -24.34 7.67
CA PRO A 746 1.40 -23.07 8.37
C PRO A 746 1.47 -21.80 7.49
N GLY A 747 1.79 -21.93 6.20
CA GLY A 747 2.18 -20.84 5.32
C GLY A 747 3.69 -20.59 5.36
N THR A 748 4.17 -19.71 4.48
CA THR A 748 5.61 -19.45 4.31
C THR A 748 5.91 -17.95 4.49
N PRO A 749 6.17 -17.47 5.70
CA PRO A 749 6.50 -16.06 5.95
C PRO A 749 7.78 -15.60 5.25
N ILE A 750 8.82 -16.41 5.26
CA ILE A 750 10.14 -16.10 4.69
C ILE A 750 10.44 -17.08 3.56
N LEU A 751 10.71 -16.56 2.36
CA LEU A 751 11.19 -17.36 1.24
C LEU A 751 12.72 -17.58 1.33
N HIS A 752 13.22 -18.58 0.59
CA HIS A 752 14.64 -18.83 0.40
C HIS A 752 15.43 -19.21 1.69
N VAL A 753 14.76 -19.71 2.72
CA VAL A 753 15.41 -20.13 3.99
C VAL A 753 16.51 -21.17 3.76
N ASN A 754 16.30 -22.06 2.80
CA ASN A 754 17.27 -23.10 2.39
C ASN A 754 18.04 -22.74 1.09
N GLY A 755 18.19 -21.47 0.81
CA GLY A 755 18.75 -20.94 -0.45
C GLY A 755 17.67 -20.62 -1.50
N PRO A 756 18.06 -20.01 -2.63
CA PRO A 756 17.17 -19.66 -3.72
C PRO A 756 16.36 -20.84 -4.23
N ILE A 757 15.07 -20.63 -4.52
CA ILE A 757 14.15 -21.69 -5.01
C ILE A 757 14.27 -21.93 -6.53
N ARG A 758 15.23 -21.27 -7.19
CA ARG A 758 15.58 -21.51 -8.59
C ARG A 758 16.03 -22.96 -8.79
N LYS A 759 15.81 -23.50 -9.99
CA LYS A 759 16.23 -24.86 -10.34
C LYS A 759 17.73 -25.05 -10.04
N GLY A 760 18.07 -26.04 -9.23
CA GLY A 760 19.42 -26.28 -8.75
C GLY A 760 19.75 -25.63 -7.41
N GLY A 761 18.85 -24.87 -6.78
CA GLY A 761 19.01 -24.29 -5.45
C GLY A 761 20.03 -23.14 -5.37
N LYS A 762 20.49 -22.62 -6.51
CA LYS A 762 21.47 -21.54 -6.59
C LYS A 762 20.90 -20.30 -7.23
N GLY A 763 21.17 -19.14 -6.62
CA GLY A 763 20.87 -17.82 -7.17
C GLY A 763 21.82 -17.48 -8.31
N LEU A 764 21.31 -16.84 -9.35
CA LEU A 764 22.10 -16.40 -10.50
C LEU A 764 22.61 -14.97 -10.27
N LEU A 765 23.91 -14.84 -10.15
CA LEU A 765 24.61 -13.56 -10.19
C LEU A 765 24.74 -13.12 -11.66
N ARG A 766 24.34 -11.88 -11.96
CA ARG A 766 24.33 -11.36 -13.33
C ARG A 766 25.28 -10.20 -13.51
N THR A 767 26.02 -10.18 -14.58
CA THR A 767 26.75 -9.00 -15.07
C THR A 767 25.76 -8.06 -15.74
N LEU A 768 25.59 -6.84 -15.21
CA LEU A 768 24.57 -5.89 -15.62
C LEU A 768 25.23 -4.57 -16.00
N GLU A 769 25.28 -4.27 -17.28
CA GLU A 769 25.84 -3.01 -17.77
C GLU A 769 24.81 -1.88 -17.64
N TRP A 770 25.22 -0.78 -16.99
CA TRP A 770 24.40 0.43 -17.02
C TRP A 770 24.42 1.06 -18.41
N LYS A 771 23.26 1.45 -18.90
CA LYS A 771 23.07 2.18 -20.15
C LYS A 771 22.17 3.39 -19.90
N PRO A 772 22.47 4.55 -20.51
CA PRO A 772 21.56 5.69 -20.42
C PRO A 772 20.22 5.40 -21.06
N SER A 773 19.17 6.03 -20.56
CA SER A 773 17.86 5.98 -21.22
C SER A 773 17.92 6.63 -22.60
N PRO A 774 17.19 6.10 -23.61
CA PRO A 774 17.03 6.76 -24.92
C PRO A 774 16.47 8.18 -24.81
N GLU A 775 15.72 8.50 -23.78
CA GLU A 775 15.13 9.81 -23.50
C GLU A 775 16.10 10.78 -22.80
N ALA A 776 17.24 10.30 -22.29
CA ALA A 776 18.19 11.12 -21.56
C ALA A 776 19.11 11.94 -22.51
N GLY A 777 19.38 13.19 -22.12
CA GLY A 777 20.39 14.04 -22.80
C GLY A 777 19.97 14.57 -24.16
N ASN A 778 18.65 14.64 -24.45
CA ASN A 778 18.15 15.26 -25.67
C ASN A 778 18.18 16.80 -25.53
N PRO A 779 18.95 17.55 -26.36
CA PRO A 779 19.02 19.00 -26.26
C PRO A 779 17.67 19.74 -26.51
N GLU A 780 16.77 19.14 -27.25
CA GLU A 780 15.43 19.68 -27.51
C GLU A 780 14.51 19.54 -26.29
N TYR A 781 14.71 18.47 -25.49
CA TYR A 781 13.96 18.18 -24.27
C TYR A 781 14.94 18.04 -23.09
N PRO A 782 15.47 19.16 -22.58
CA PRO A 782 16.64 19.14 -21.68
C PRO A 782 16.37 18.70 -20.25
N PHE A 783 15.09 18.70 -19.82
CA PHE A 783 14.71 18.27 -18.48
C PHE A 783 14.32 16.78 -18.46
N THR A 784 14.64 16.12 -17.35
CA THR A 784 14.15 14.76 -17.08
C THR A 784 12.93 14.82 -16.20
N LEU A 785 11.76 14.48 -16.76
CA LEU A 785 10.53 14.29 -15.98
C LEU A 785 10.56 12.91 -15.33
N THR A 786 10.33 12.87 -14.00
CA THR A 786 10.01 11.66 -13.25
C THR A 786 8.57 11.72 -12.74
N THR A 787 7.81 10.63 -12.92
CA THR A 787 6.43 10.54 -12.43
C THR A 787 6.40 9.97 -11.01
N CYS A 788 5.45 10.40 -10.18
CA CYS A 788 5.37 9.93 -8.79
C CYS A 788 3.94 9.74 -8.30
N ARG A 789 3.81 9.21 -7.07
CA ARG A 789 2.55 9.10 -6.33
C ARG A 789 2.55 10.11 -5.20
N ILE A 790 1.34 10.52 -4.81
CA ILE A 790 1.14 11.41 -3.67
C ILE A 790 0.33 10.70 -2.57
N LEU A 791 0.46 11.18 -1.35
CA LEU A 791 -0.17 10.57 -0.17
C LEU A 791 -1.70 10.45 -0.30
N TYR A 792 -2.35 11.46 -0.84
CA TYR A 792 -3.81 11.58 -0.82
C TYR A 792 -4.50 10.78 -1.92
N HIS A 793 -3.94 10.72 -3.13
CA HIS A 793 -4.56 9.99 -4.22
C HIS A 793 -4.07 8.54 -4.37
N TYR A 794 -4.94 7.73 -4.96
CA TYR A 794 -4.66 6.34 -5.30
C TYR A 794 -4.87 6.13 -6.80
N HIS A 795 -3.82 5.65 -7.46
CA HIS A 795 -3.79 5.34 -8.90
C HIS A 795 -4.39 6.46 -9.77
N THR A 796 -5.40 6.18 -10.60
CA THR A 796 -6.07 7.14 -11.49
C THR A 796 -7.14 8.02 -10.81
N ARG A 797 -7.13 8.14 -9.50
CA ARG A 797 -8.05 8.93 -8.67
C ARG A 797 -9.51 8.44 -8.67
N THR A 798 -9.92 7.50 -9.50
CA THR A 798 -11.32 7.04 -9.66
C THR A 798 -12.06 6.88 -8.33
N MET A 799 -11.44 6.32 -7.32
CA MET A 799 -12.02 6.18 -5.97
C MET A 799 -11.77 7.40 -5.08
N THR A 800 -10.54 7.89 -5.03
CA THR A 800 -10.12 8.90 -4.06
C THR A 800 -10.62 10.30 -4.40
N ASP A 801 -10.82 10.63 -5.66
CA ASP A 801 -11.40 11.91 -6.09
C ASP A 801 -12.86 12.10 -5.64
N ARG A 802 -13.55 10.99 -5.35
CA ARG A 802 -14.94 10.95 -4.84
C ARG A 802 -15.04 11.01 -3.32
N THR A 803 -13.95 11.34 -2.64
CA THR A 803 -13.88 11.62 -1.21
C THR A 803 -13.58 13.10 -1.02
N PRO A 804 -14.52 13.92 -0.52
CA PRO A 804 -14.40 15.38 -0.50
C PRO A 804 -13.12 15.89 0.14
N GLY A 805 -12.78 15.44 1.36
CA GLY A 805 -11.56 15.87 2.05
C GLY A 805 -10.27 15.57 1.29
N ILE A 806 -10.21 14.46 0.55
CA ILE A 806 -9.07 14.10 -0.30
C ILE A 806 -9.04 14.95 -1.55
N HIS A 807 -10.17 15.05 -2.26
CA HIS A 807 -10.29 15.90 -3.45
C HIS A 807 -9.87 17.34 -3.17
N GLU A 808 -10.39 17.94 -2.10
CA GLU A 808 -10.05 19.31 -1.70
C GLU A 808 -8.58 19.50 -1.30
N THR A 809 -7.89 18.45 -0.84
CA THR A 809 -6.46 18.53 -0.47
C THR A 809 -5.55 18.56 -1.70
N ALA A 810 -5.88 17.77 -2.74
CA ALA A 810 -5.09 17.66 -3.97
C ALA A 810 -6.00 17.67 -5.22
N PRO A 811 -6.68 18.79 -5.53
CA PRO A 811 -7.72 18.82 -6.57
C PRO A 811 -7.17 18.78 -7.98
N VAL A 812 -5.98 19.33 -8.22
CA VAL A 812 -5.40 19.57 -9.55
C VAL A 812 -3.97 19.02 -9.65
N LYS A 813 -3.52 18.81 -10.89
CA LYS A 813 -2.13 18.46 -11.19
C LYS A 813 -1.18 19.64 -11.00
N TRP A 814 0.08 19.35 -10.73
CA TRP A 814 1.17 20.35 -10.65
C TRP A 814 2.48 19.72 -11.11
N MET A 815 3.48 20.55 -11.33
CA MET A 815 4.87 20.16 -11.58
C MET A 815 5.75 20.73 -10.46
N GLU A 816 6.68 19.95 -9.96
CA GLU A 816 7.73 20.42 -9.06
C GLU A 816 9.04 20.58 -9.83
N MET A 817 9.77 21.65 -9.53
CA MET A 817 11.10 21.92 -10.08
C MET A 817 12.02 22.53 -9.03
N SER A 818 13.35 22.43 -9.28
CA SER A 818 14.35 22.95 -8.35
C SER A 818 14.34 24.49 -8.32
N GLU A 819 14.76 25.08 -7.19
CA GLU A 819 14.94 26.54 -7.06
C GLU A 819 15.91 27.08 -8.11
N GLN A 820 16.99 26.33 -8.43
CA GLN A 820 17.98 26.74 -9.41
C GLN A 820 17.37 26.83 -10.82
N ASP A 821 16.64 25.79 -11.26
CA ASP A 821 16.00 25.78 -12.57
C ASP A 821 14.94 26.88 -12.68
N ALA A 822 14.16 27.09 -11.61
CA ALA A 822 13.15 28.14 -11.55
C ALA A 822 13.78 29.54 -11.73
N MET A 823 14.88 29.81 -11.05
CA MET A 823 15.64 31.06 -11.18
C MET A 823 16.18 31.24 -12.60
N GLU A 824 16.81 30.22 -13.18
CA GLU A 824 17.38 30.28 -14.54
C GLU A 824 16.29 30.53 -15.61
N MET A 825 15.11 29.92 -15.42
CA MET A 825 13.97 30.06 -16.34
C MET A 825 13.06 31.24 -16.01
N LYS A 826 13.31 31.99 -14.93
CA LYS A 826 12.49 33.11 -14.44
C LYS A 826 11.04 32.68 -14.17
N ILE A 827 10.86 31.53 -13.59
CA ILE A 827 9.58 30.96 -13.15
C ILE A 827 9.44 31.23 -11.65
N SER A 828 8.25 31.64 -11.23
CA SER A 828 7.88 31.89 -9.84
C SER A 828 6.93 30.80 -9.32
N GLU A 829 6.84 30.65 -8.01
CA GLU A 829 5.87 29.78 -7.34
C GLU A 829 4.45 30.09 -7.82
N GLY A 830 3.71 29.07 -8.27
CA GLY A 830 2.35 29.21 -8.78
C GLY A 830 2.24 29.66 -10.25
N ASP A 831 3.34 29.93 -10.93
CA ASP A 831 3.32 30.22 -12.37
C ASP A 831 2.79 28.99 -13.14
N TRP A 832 2.12 29.26 -14.25
CA TRP A 832 1.70 28.22 -15.20
C TRP A 832 2.75 28.02 -16.27
N VAL A 833 2.99 26.74 -16.56
CA VAL A 833 3.93 26.31 -17.60
C VAL A 833 3.29 25.31 -18.54
N LYS A 834 3.78 25.31 -19.75
CA LYS A 834 3.59 24.25 -20.73
C LYS A 834 4.77 23.30 -20.64
N VAL A 835 4.49 22.03 -20.35
CA VAL A 835 5.45 20.93 -20.37
C VAL A 835 5.19 20.12 -21.62
N SER A 836 6.18 19.93 -22.46
CA SER A 836 6.02 19.21 -23.73
C SER A 836 7.05 18.09 -23.90
N SER A 837 6.65 17.04 -24.59
CA SER A 837 7.48 15.92 -25.06
C SER A 837 7.15 15.65 -26.52
N PRO A 838 7.85 14.73 -27.21
CA PRO A 838 7.48 14.32 -28.58
C PRO A 838 6.05 13.74 -28.72
N ARG A 839 5.39 13.35 -27.61
CA ARG A 839 4.06 12.71 -27.57
C ARG A 839 2.91 13.69 -27.34
N GLY A 840 3.16 14.78 -26.64
CA GLY A 840 2.12 15.75 -26.34
C GLY A 840 2.57 16.87 -25.42
N GLU A 841 1.61 17.66 -24.97
CA GLU A 841 1.84 18.79 -24.08
C GLU A 841 0.84 18.82 -22.93
N VAL A 842 1.28 19.36 -21.79
CA VAL A 842 0.48 19.51 -20.56
C VAL A 842 0.69 20.90 -20.00
N HIS A 843 -0.41 21.60 -19.70
CA HIS A 843 -0.39 22.85 -18.96
C HIS A 843 -0.59 22.57 -17.46
N THR A 844 0.26 23.14 -16.59
CA THR A 844 0.23 22.87 -15.17
C THR A 844 0.86 23.98 -14.34
N GLU A 845 0.45 24.09 -13.09
CA GLU A 845 1.02 24.99 -12.09
C GLU A 845 2.40 24.46 -11.62
N VAL A 846 3.33 25.36 -11.35
CA VAL A 846 4.66 25.04 -10.84
C VAL A 846 4.69 25.21 -9.32
N ARG A 847 5.36 24.26 -8.67
CA ARG A 847 5.80 24.34 -7.27
C ARG A 847 7.32 24.31 -7.24
N ILE A 848 7.91 25.29 -6.56
CA ILE A 848 9.37 25.38 -6.42
C ILE A 848 9.77 24.64 -5.15
N VAL A 849 10.69 23.69 -5.28
CA VAL A 849 11.11 22.81 -4.17
C VAL A 849 12.64 22.69 -4.08
N ASP A 850 13.13 22.47 -2.87
CA ASP A 850 14.54 22.18 -2.59
C ASP A 850 14.87 20.67 -2.56
N THR A 851 13.88 19.83 -2.85
CA THR A 851 13.99 18.36 -2.81
C THR A 851 14.50 17.75 -4.12
N LEU A 852 14.49 18.51 -5.20
CA LEU A 852 14.91 18.10 -6.55
C LEU A 852 16.30 18.64 -6.90
N GLN A 853 17.08 17.85 -7.63
CA GLN A 853 18.33 18.30 -8.25
C GLN A 853 18.02 19.06 -9.57
N PRO A 854 18.87 20.00 -9.96
CA PRO A 854 18.69 20.73 -11.23
C PRO A 854 18.61 19.80 -12.43
N GLY A 855 17.75 20.16 -13.41
CA GLY A 855 17.49 19.38 -14.62
C GLY A 855 16.49 18.24 -14.42
N VAL A 856 16.01 18.02 -13.21
CA VAL A 856 14.96 17.01 -12.90
C VAL A 856 13.69 17.72 -12.47
N VAL A 857 12.58 17.32 -13.08
CA VAL A 857 11.24 17.78 -12.70
C VAL A 857 10.35 16.61 -12.36
N TRP A 858 9.33 16.86 -11.55
CA TRP A 858 8.47 15.84 -10.99
C TRP A 858 6.99 16.18 -11.21
N MET A 859 6.19 15.18 -11.59
CA MET A 859 4.74 15.33 -11.72
C MET A 859 4.00 14.13 -11.15
N PRO A 860 2.86 14.35 -10.43
CA PRO A 860 1.99 13.25 -10.01
C PRO A 860 1.28 12.66 -11.23
N PHE A 861 1.32 11.32 -11.34
CA PHE A 861 0.70 10.62 -12.48
C PHE A 861 -0.83 10.45 -12.39
N HIS A 862 -1.41 10.77 -11.26
CA HIS A 862 -2.81 10.48 -10.90
C HIS A 862 -3.88 11.13 -11.77
N TYR A 863 -3.55 12.18 -12.51
CA TYR A 863 -4.51 13.09 -13.13
C TYR A 863 -4.70 12.79 -14.62
N SER A 864 -5.96 12.78 -15.05
CA SER A 864 -6.31 12.77 -16.47
C SER A 864 -5.71 14.00 -17.18
N GLY A 865 -5.23 13.84 -18.42
CA GLY A 865 -4.51 14.90 -19.11
C GLY A 865 -3.25 15.38 -18.35
N GLY A 866 -2.62 14.50 -17.57
CA GLY A 866 -1.43 14.78 -16.75
C GLY A 866 -0.16 14.14 -17.32
N ALA A 867 0.72 13.68 -16.44
CA ALA A 867 2.06 13.20 -16.79
C ALA A 867 2.10 12.13 -17.89
N ASN A 868 1.09 11.26 -18.00
CA ASN A 868 1.09 10.18 -18.99
C ASN A 868 0.83 10.62 -20.43
N VAL A 869 0.37 11.85 -20.65
CA VAL A 869 0.36 12.49 -21.98
C VAL A 869 1.78 12.62 -22.54
N LEU A 870 2.77 12.76 -21.65
CA LEU A 870 4.16 13.02 -21.99
C LEU A 870 5.01 11.74 -22.08
N THR A 871 4.56 10.63 -21.49
CA THR A 871 5.37 9.42 -21.32
C THR A 871 5.45 8.58 -22.59
N ASP A 872 6.52 7.77 -22.71
CA ASP A 872 6.84 7.00 -23.91
C ASP A 872 6.27 5.58 -23.84
N ALA A 873 5.60 5.15 -24.90
CA ALA A 873 5.03 3.82 -25.09
C ALA A 873 5.92 2.88 -25.92
N TYR A 874 7.01 3.35 -26.51
CA TYR A 874 7.80 2.58 -27.48
C TYR A 874 9.08 2.00 -26.91
N HIS A 875 9.80 2.77 -26.07
CA HIS A 875 11.02 2.30 -25.42
C HIS A 875 10.65 1.53 -24.13
N LEU A 876 10.57 0.22 -24.29
CA LEU A 876 10.18 -0.71 -23.22
C LEU A 876 11.38 -1.50 -22.71
N ASP A 877 11.33 -1.92 -21.45
CA ASP A 877 12.23 -2.97 -20.95
C ASP A 877 12.13 -4.22 -21.86
N PRO A 878 13.24 -4.75 -22.38
CA PRO A 878 13.21 -5.80 -23.39
C PRO A 878 12.65 -7.13 -22.87
N ILE A 879 12.65 -7.36 -21.56
CA ILE A 879 12.18 -8.59 -20.92
C ILE A 879 10.77 -8.41 -20.38
N SER A 880 10.58 -7.41 -19.53
CA SER A 880 9.33 -7.19 -18.80
C SER A 880 8.31 -6.36 -19.57
N LYS A 881 8.71 -5.67 -20.64
CA LYS A 881 7.88 -4.79 -21.46
C LYS A 881 7.30 -3.59 -20.71
N ILE A 882 7.91 -3.21 -19.58
CA ILE A 882 7.51 -2.03 -18.82
C ILE A 882 8.01 -0.74 -19.49
N PRO A 883 7.21 0.34 -19.54
CA PRO A 883 7.65 1.64 -20.05
C PRO A 883 8.56 2.40 -19.08
N GLY A 884 9.31 3.36 -19.65
CA GLY A 884 10.25 4.21 -18.91
C GLY A 884 9.61 5.41 -18.21
N PHE A 885 8.56 5.22 -17.41
CA PHE A 885 7.82 6.31 -16.73
C PHE A 885 8.65 7.24 -15.83
N LYS A 886 9.87 6.84 -15.47
CA LYS A 886 10.74 7.59 -14.55
C LYS A 886 11.82 8.42 -15.21
N GLN A 887 11.91 8.33 -16.54
CA GLN A 887 12.87 9.09 -17.32
C GLN A 887 12.25 9.48 -18.65
N VAL A 888 11.63 10.65 -18.68
CA VAL A 888 11.00 11.22 -19.88
C VAL A 888 11.66 12.56 -20.18
N GLY A 889 12.17 12.73 -21.40
CA GLY A 889 12.71 14.01 -21.86
C GLY A 889 11.59 15.03 -22.09
N VAL A 890 11.66 16.18 -21.41
CA VAL A 890 10.65 17.25 -21.54
C VAL A 890 11.28 18.62 -21.72
N LYS A 891 10.53 19.50 -22.40
CA LYS A 891 10.77 20.93 -22.52
C LYS A 891 9.74 21.67 -21.69
N ILE A 892 10.15 22.75 -21.03
CA ILE A 892 9.30 23.59 -20.19
C ILE A 892 9.29 24.99 -20.73
N GLU A 893 8.14 25.61 -20.89
CA GLU A 893 7.95 26.97 -21.37
C GLU A 893 6.91 27.69 -20.49
N LYS A 894 7.21 28.90 -20.04
CA LYS A 894 6.24 29.73 -19.32
C LYS A 894 5.05 30.05 -20.21
N THR A 895 3.84 30.00 -19.70
CA THR A 895 2.60 30.31 -20.44
C THR A 895 1.77 31.35 -19.69
N ASP A 896 1.05 32.19 -20.45
CA ASP A 896 0.09 33.17 -19.89
C ASP A 896 -1.32 32.56 -19.68
N ILE A 897 -1.53 31.29 -20.05
CA ILE A 897 -2.79 30.57 -19.83
C ILE A 897 -2.99 30.38 -18.34
N ASN A 898 -4.12 30.78 -17.82
CA ASN A 898 -4.49 30.64 -16.42
C ASN A 898 -5.49 29.48 -16.19
N ARG A 899 -5.78 29.19 -14.91
CA ARG A 899 -6.67 28.08 -14.52
C ARG A 899 -8.11 28.20 -15.05
N GLU A 900 -8.58 29.40 -15.36
CA GLU A 900 -9.95 29.66 -15.84
C GLU A 900 -10.12 29.35 -17.32
N GLU A 901 -9.01 29.22 -18.06
CA GLU A 901 -8.99 28.98 -19.50
C GLU A 901 -8.76 27.50 -19.87
N LEU A 902 -8.52 26.65 -18.87
CA LEU A 902 -8.33 25.19 -18.99
C LEU A 902 -9.49 24.43 -18.35
#